data_1b742534a920e23fd00e55714041a728
#
_entry.id   1b742534a920e23fd00e55714041a728
#
_cell.length_a   1.000
_cell.length_b   1.000
_cell.length_c   1.000
_cell.angle_alpha   90.00
_cell.angle_beta   90.00
_cell.angle_gamma   90.00
#
_symmetry.space_group_name_H-M   'P 1'
#
loop_
_entity.id
_entity.type
_entity.pdbx_description
1 polymer ?
#
loop_
_entity_poly.entity_id
_entity_poly.type
_entity_poly.pdbx_seq_one_letter_code
_entity_poly.pdbx_strand_id
1 'polypeptide(L)'
;MKPDQLWFRRGSFSDCVYRLLTQFWLFLLIFILSFPILAATPRFDFTLENIRHPVFNIRSIGIKLIGAPSLGLEINLGEITIGRRTWHGLRLRCNPVHTDRESMDCDGGIVQIGERSLTMTFRLSLQHKQLVLEIRPASNKSKEKWRLEVDWQASKWRGILKVVNGEGKFLADLLPQGDDRIQVHQAILNGNIRLSGDETSVSALSAQLNISKLSFSDASGLHAGEGIDLQLDANAQRKQNDWQWQGKIIWPEGEIFWQPFYFSGEGHQLIASGTVEDERINITQGEFSLVGTGRADFAAVAGIVDQSLQQVRLSARDLELSTLFSGIIRPLAVDTALAEAEAAGRVNIDWRYQGDDNQELIVGLRDASLTDAHRRFAVEGLNVHIPWNSNEKRDGSIRFSNAQMAGIPLGETYIPIETDGMRFSIPRAEIPVLDGKMLIENFAASMQASGWQWQFNGSLAPLSMEELTESLHIQPMFGTLSGTIPRMSYANSIMTMDGELVFGIFDGVAVARNLALSDPLSLTPHLTMDMAMYHIDLDLLTRAYSFGNMQGRVDVEVNDLELIAWEPVKFDAKLSSSAGDYKRRISQAAVRNLIALGGGLAVTAIQKSFLGLFEQFGYAEIGWSCKLRGSVCNMGGIGPVTHDGGYMLIKGSGIPAITITGYNREVDWPELLRRLRHAIESGNPIIH
;
A
#
# COMPACT_ATOMS: atom_id res chain seq x y z
N MET A 1 16.46 42.47 15.56
CA MET A 1 15.99 43.76 15.07
C MET A 1 14.49 43.76 15.09
N LYS A 2 13.88 44.71 15.82
CA LYS A 2 12.45 44.78 16.12
C LYS A 2 11.61 44.99 14.86
N PRO A 3 10.42 44.37 14.69
CA PRO A 3 9.43 44.79 13.71
C PRO A 3 8.59 45.93 14.29
N ASP A 4 8.50 46.99 13.53
CA ASP A 4 7.78 48.21 13.86
C ASP A 4 6.27 48.03 13.74
N GLN A 5 5.59 48.64 14.69
CA GLN A 5 4.15 48.74 14.90
C GLN A 5 3.46 49.38 13.69
N LEU A 6 2.53 48.68 13.05
CA LEU A 6 1.56 49.28 12.13
C LEU A 6 0.28 49.65 12.87
N TRP A 7 0.06 50.94 12.96
CA TRP A 7 -1.08 51.61 13.53
C TRP A 7 -2.40 51.24 12.84
N PHE A 8 -3.30 50.58 13.55
CA PHE A 8 -4.71 50.48 13.16
C PHE A 8 -5.41 51.79 13.46
N ARG A 9 -5.64 52.65 12.44
CA ARG A 9 -6.66 53.68 12.50
C ARG A 9 -8.01 53.04 12.15
N ARG A 10 -8.91 52.94 13.14
CA ARG A 10 -10.35 52.68 12.96
C ARG A 10 -10.96 53.79 12.11
N GLY A 11 -11.12 53.57 10.80
CA GLY A 11 -12.01 54.31 9.92
C GLY A 11 -13.20 53.39 9.60
N SER A 12 -14.40 53.76 10.02
CA SER A 12 -15.61 53.01 9.77
C SER A 12 -15.82 52.83 8.26
N PHE A 13 -15.81 51.56 7.82
CA PHE A 13 -16.02 51.13 6.42
C PHE A 13 -17.45 51.47 5.93
N SER A 14 -18.44 51.61 6.85
CA SER A 14 -19.80 52.09 6.57
C SER A 14 -19.81 53.45 5.89
N ASP A 15 -18.93 54.35 6.30
CA ASP A 15 -18.80 55.67 5.69
C ASP A 15 -18.25 55.64 4.27
N CYS A 16 -17.41 54.67 3.91
CA CYS A 16 -16.73 54.66 2.61
C CYS A 16 -17.65 54.03 1.51
N VAL A 17 -18.28 52.90 1.79
CA VAL A 17 -19.19 52.23 0.79
C VAL A 17 -20.53 52.93 0.71
N TYR A 18 -21.08 53.37 1.83
CA TYR A 18 -22.32 54.15 1.82
C TYR A 18 -22.10 55.54 1.25
N ARG A 19 -21.00 56.22 1.57
CA ARG A 19 -20.60 57.48 0.93
C ARG A 19 -20.25 57.28 -0.54
N LEU A 20 -19.59 56.20 -0.94
CA LEU A 20 -19.32 55.91 -2.34
C LEU A 20 -20.57 55.56 -3.10
N LEU A 21 -21.48 54.74 -2.57
CA LEU A 21 -22.75 54.43 -3.20
C LEU A 21 -23.73 55.63 -3.13
N THR A 22 -23.85 56.31 -1.98
CA THR A 22 -24.75 57.48 -1.85
C THR A 22 -24.20 58.72 -2.55
N GLN A 23 -22.87 59.00 -2.53
CA GLN A 23 -22.27 60.07 -3.29
C GLN A 23 -22.27 59.76 -4.78
N PHE A 24 -22.06 58.53 -5.20
CA PHE A 24 -22.22 58.11 -6.58
C PHE A 24 -23.66 58.28 -7.06
N TRP A 25 -24.64 57.93 -6.26
CA TRP A 25 -26.04 58.13 -6.58
C TRP A 25 -26.50 59.57 -6.46
N LEU A 26 -25.99 60.30 -5.49
CA LEU A 26 -26.27 61.76 -5.40
C LEU A 26 -25.65 62.52 -6.56
N PHE A 27 -24.42 62.15 -6.96
CA PHE A 27 -23.77 62.71 -8.14
C PHE A 27 -24.46 62.34 -9.45
N LEU A 28 -24.91 61.09 -9.57
CA LEU A 28 -25.67 60.59 -10.71
C LEU A 28 -27.05 61.28 -10.79
N LEU A 29 -27.73 61.49 -9.66
CA LEU A 29 -29.03 62.14 -9.58
C LEU A 29 -28.93 63.65 -9.85
N ILE A 30 -27.90 64.34 -9.36
CA ILE A 30 -27.61 65.75 -9.65
C ILE A 30 -27.22 65.92 -11.12
N PHE A 31 -26.49 65.01 -11.69
CA PHE A 31 -26.06 65.04 -13.09
C PHE A 31 -27.25 64.80 -14.07
N ILE A 32 -28.18 63.93 -13.75
CA ILE A 32 -29.40 63.66 -14.54
C ILE A 32 -30.33 64.86 -14.50
N LEU A 33 -30.34 65.65 -13.44
CA LEU A 33 -31.22 66.82 -13.27
C LEU A 33 -30.65 68.14 -13.83
N SER A 34 -29.39 68.20 -14.27
CA SER A 34 -28.67 69.46 -14.56
C SER A 34 -28.40 69.75 -16.02
N PHE A 35 -28.75 68.91 -17.01
CA PHE A 35 -28.36 69.17 -18.39
C PHE A 35 -29.52 69.55 -19.32
N PRO A 36 -29.50 70.74 -19.94
CA PRO A 36 -30.35 71.05 -21.08
C PRO A 36 -29.71 70.43 -22.35
N ILE A 37 -30.59 69.98 -23.23
CA ILE A 37 -30.41 69.34 -24.52
C ILE A 37 -29.30 70.06 -25.36
N LEU A 38 -28.12 69.52 -25.45
CA LEU A 38 -27.16 69.76 -26.52
C LEU A 38 -26.60 68.39 -26.98
N ALA A 39 -26.57 68.19 -28.31
CA ALA A 39 -26.27 66.97 -28.99
C ALA A 39 -24.75 66.55 -28.90
N ALA A 40 -24.30 66.20 -27.74
CA ALA A 40 -23.04 65.49 -27.53
C ALA A 40 -23.40 64.18 -26.77
N THR A 41 -22.95 63.02 -27.26
CA THR A 41 -23.13 61.75 -26.60
C THR A 41 -22.51 61.82 -25.21
N PRO A 42 -23.30 61.82 -24.10
CA PRO A 42 -22.72 61.92 -22.78
C PRO A 42 -21.90 60.66 -22.52
N ARG A 43 -20.61 60.81 -22.37
CA ARG A 43 -19.69 59.74 -21.96
C ARG A 43 -19.17 60.07 -20.58
N PHE A 44 -19.35 59.15 -19.66
CA PHE A 44 -18.82 59.24 -18.31
C PHE A 44 -17.80 58.13 -18.09
N ASP A 45 -16.53 58.49 -17.81
CA ASP A 45 -15.44 57.58 -17.53
C ASP A 45 -15.02 57.75 -16.06
N PHE A 46 -15.14 56.71 -15.26
CA PHE A 46 -14.75 56.70 -13.86
C PHE A 46 -13.68 55.62 -13.65
N THR A 47 -12.62 55.95 -12.98
CA THR A 47 -11.51 55.04 -12.66
C THR A 47 -11.24 55.05 -11.17
N LEU A 48 -11.11 53.85 -10.59
CA LEU A 48 -10.66 53.60 -9.23
C LEU A 48 -9.38 52.74 -9.26
N GLU A 49 -8.37 53.15 -8.52
CA GLU A 49 -7.10 52.43 -8.49
C GLU A 49 -7.22 51.10 -7.77
N ASN A 50 -7.90 51.11 -6.61
CA ASN A 50 -8.11 49.87 -5.87
C ASN A 50 -9.34 49.92 -4.93
N ILE A 51 -9.94 48.75 -4.69
CA ILE A 51 -10.87 48.50 -3.60
C ILE A 51 -10.29 47.37 -2.76
N ARG A 52 -10.01 47.66 -1.49
CA ARG A 52 -9.51 46.66 -0.54
C ARG A 52 -10.59 46.25 0.43
N HIS A 53 -10.86 44.97 0.46
CA HIS A 53 -11.74 44.33 1.41
C HIS A 53 -10.99 43.14 2.09
N PRO A 54 -11.30 42.76 3.33
CA PRO A 54 -10.63 41.63 3.97
C PRO A 54 -10.69 40.32 3.19
N VAL A 55 -11.73 40.10 2.37
CA VAL A 55 -11.95 38.89 1.57
C VAL A 55 -11.39 39.03 0.15
N PHE A 56 -11.41 40.23 -0.42
CA PHE A 56 -10.98 40.45 -1.80
C PHE A 56 -10.26 41.82 -1.99
N ASN A 57 -9.42 41.86 -2.97
CA ASN A 57 -8.77 43.11 -3.42
C ASN A 57 -8.98 43.25 -4.91
N ILE A 58 -9.51 44.40 -5.36
CA ILE A 58 -9.69 44.70 -6.79
C ILE A 58 -8.83 45.92 -7.15
N ARG A 59 -8.02 45.78 -8.20
CA ARG A 59 -7.16 46.84 -8.71
C ARG A 59 -7.57 47.23 -10.12
N SER A 60 -7.36 48.49 -10.48
CA SER A 60 -7.59 49.05 -11.81
C SER A 60 -9.03 48.86 -12.27
N ILE A 61 -9.97 49.51 -11.58
CA ILE A 61 -11.39 49.48 -11.89
C ILE A 61 -11.72 50.62 -12.83
N GLY A 62 -12.17 50.32 -14.03
CA GLY A 62 -12.69 51.32 -14.99
C GLY A 62 -14.16 51.11 -15.24
N ILE A 63 -14.96 52.13 -15.03
CA ILE A 63 -16.38 52.14 -15.31
C ILE A 63 -16.70 53.20 -16.36
N LYS A 64 -17.32 52.82 -17.49
CA LYS A 64 -17.71 53.69 -18.56
C LYS A 64 -19.22 53.65 -18.81
N LEU A 65 -19.84 54.80 -18.83
CA LEU A 65 -21.22 54.96 -19.26
C LEU A 65 -21.26 55.71 -20.59
N ILE A 66 -21.93 55.14 -21.58
CA ILE A 66 -22.01 55.66 -22.94
C ILE A 66 -23.46 55.91 -23.27
N GLY A 67 -23.86 57.13 -23.56
CA GLY A 67 -25.25 57.60 -23.58
C GLY A 67 -25.95 57.64 -24.94
N ALA A 68 -25.36 57.22 -26.06
CA ALA A 68 -26.03 57.24 -27.36
C ALA A 68 -25.56 56.09 -28.28
N PRO A 69 -26.40 55.47 -29.08
CA PRO A 69 -27.88 55.72 -29.24
C PRO A 69 -28.71 55.12 -28.09
N SER A 70 -28.10 54.30 -27.24
CA SER A 70 -28.66 53.69 -26.03
C SER A 70 -27.65 53.80 -24.88
N LEU A 71 -28.13 53.79 -23.64
CA LEU A 71 -27.24 53.77 -22.48
C LEU A 71 -26.49 52.44 -22.41
N GLY A 72 -25.16 52.51 -22.49
CA GLY A 72 -24.29 51.35 -22.35
C GLY A 72 -23.43 51.45 -21.09
N LEU A 73 -23.15 50.32 -20.44
CA LEU A 73 -22.27 50.18 -19.30
C LEU A 73 -21.10 49.27 -19.66
N GLU A 74 -19.86 49.72 -19.43
CA GLU A 74 -18.68 48.92 -19.52
C GLU A 74 -17.91 48.98 -18.18
N ILE A 75 -17.65 47.81 -17.58
CA ILE A 75 -16.83 47.70 -16.36
C ILE A 75 -15.60 46.86 -16.69
N ASN A 76 -14.43 47.41 -16.43
CA ASN A 76 -13.16 46.70 -16.59
C ASN A 76 -12.50 46.57 -15.23
N LEU A 77 -12.21 45.33 -14.81
CA LEU A 77 -11.46 45.04 -13.60
C LEU A 77 -10.12 44.44 -14.00
N GLY A 78 -9.05 45.16 -13.70
CA GLY A 78 -7.68 44.76 -14.09
C GLY A 78 -7.24 43.51 -13.33
N GLU A 79 -7.34 43.57 -12.01
CA GLU A 79 -6.98 42.47 -11.13
C GLU A 79 -8.04 42.26 -10.04
N ILE A 80 -8.41 41.02 -9.78
CA ILE A 80 -9.24 40.63 -8.65
C ILE A 80 -8.47 39.57 -7.86
N THR A 81 -8.14 39.87 -6.61
CA THR A 81 -7.49 38.94 -5.71
C THR A 81 -8.49 38.48 -4.63
N ILE A 82 -8.69 37.19 -4.48
CA ILE A 82 -9.50 36.57 -3.40
C ILE A 82 -8.61 35.54 -2.73
N GLY A 83 -8.33 35.73 -1.43
CA GLY A 83 -7.36 34.93 -0.71
C GLY A 83 -5.95 35.04 -1.35
N ARG A 84 -5.37 33.93 -1.78
CA ARG A 84 -4.04 33.87 -2.44
C ARG A 84 -4.11 33.95 -3.97
N ARG A 85 -5.30 34.14 -4.58
CA ARG A 85 -5.48 34.06 -6.04
C ARG A 85 -5.80 35.39 -6.67
N THR A 86 -5.25 35.58 -7.83
CA THR A 86 -5.44 36.79 -8.65
C THR A 86 -5.95 36.41 -10.03
N TRP A 87 -7.10 36.97 -10.41
CA TRP A 87 -7.63 36.94 -11.78
C TRP A 87 -7.37 38.25 -12.47
N HIS A 88 -7.09 38.20 -13.75
CA HIS A 88 -6.78 39.34 -14.54
C HIS A 88 -7.80 39.57 -15.67
N GLY A 89 -8.09 40.82 -15.94
CA GLY A 89 -8.79 41.22 -17.16
C GLY A 89 -10.28 40.85 -17.26
N LEU A 90 -11.03 40.95 -16.14
CA LEU A 90 -12.50 40.76 -16.19
C LEU A 90 -13.12 42.01 -16.83
N ARG A 91 -13.86 41.81 -17.92
CA ARG A 91 -14.63 42.85 -18.62
C ARG A 91 -16.06 42.51 -18.67
N LEU A 92 -16.91 43.48 -18.31
CA LEU A 92 -18.36 43.40 -18.35
C LEU A 92 -18.88 44.52 -19.28
N ARG A 93 -19.67 44.15 -20.26
CA ARG A 93 -20.32 45.12 -21.19
C ARG A 93 -21.82 44.85 -21.21
N CYS A 94 -22.58 45.87 -21.04
CA CYS A 94 -24.03 45.85 -21.22
C CYS A 94 -24.46 47.01 -22.11
N ASN A 95 -25.17 46.68 -23.20
CA ASN A 95 -25.73 47.68 -24.10
C ASN A 95 -26.95 47.04 -24.83
N PRO A 96 -28.20 47.51 -24.63
CA PRO A 96 -28.57 48.66 -23.79
C PRO A 96 -28.67 48.30 -22.29
N VAL A 97 -28.47 49.32 -21.44
CA VAL A 97 -28.87 49.31 -20.03
C VAL A 97 -30.15 50.13 -19.90
N HIS A 98 -31.14 49.54 -19.30
CA HIS A 98 -32.40 50.22 -18.97
C HIS A 98 -32.32 50.75 -17.54
N THR A 99 -32.60 52.03 -17.34
CA THR A 99 -32.59 52.67 -16.02
C THR A 99 -33.85 53.47 -15.80
N ASP A 100 -34.41 53.32 -14.62
CA ASP A 100 -35.44 54.21 -14.08
C ASP A 100 -34.94 54.82 -12.75
N ARG A 101 -35.84 55.50 -12.01
CA ARG A 101 -35.46 56.13 -10.74
C ARG A 101 -35.04 55.14 -9.64
N GLU A 102 -35.44 53.87 -9.74
CA GLU A 102 -35.32 52.91 -8.66
C GLU A 102 -34.71 51.59 -9.13
N SER A 103 -34.45 51.43 -10.44
CA SER A 103 -33.86 50.19 -10.99
C SER A 103 -32.87 50.42 -12.12
N MET A 104 -31.99 49.45 -12.31
CA MET A 104 -31.08 49.32 -13.43
C MET A 104 -31.09 47.86 -13.92
N ASP A 105 -31.40 47.68 -15.19
CA ASP A 105 -31.54 46.36 -15.80
C ASP A 105 -30.66 46.21 -17.03
N CYS A 106 -30.10 45.03 -17.21
CA CYS A 106 -29.37 44.61 -18.39
C CYS A 106 -29.80 43.22 -18.83
N ASP A 107 -30.36 43.11 -20.01
CA ASP A 107 -30.94 41.85 -20.52
C ASP A 107 -30.01 41.13 -21.52
N GLY A 108 -28.95 41.76 -21.98
CA GLY A 108 -28.05 41.21 -23.00
C GLY A 108 -26.59 41.65 -22.83
N GLY A 109 -26.06 41.56 -21.62
CA GLY A 109 -24.66 41.85 -21.33
C GLY A 109 -23.71 40.72 -21.71
N ILE A 110 -22.43 41.07 -21.82
CA ILE A 110 -21.32 40.13 -22.06
C ILE A 110 -20.33 40.28 -20.94
N VAL A 111 -19.91 39.14 -20.33
CA VAL A 111 -18.80 39.07 -19.41
C VAL A 111 -17.66 38.30 -20.07
N GLN A 112 -16.47 38.91 -20.09
CA GLN A 112 -15.23 38.27 -20.53
C GLN A 112 -14.32 38.01 -19.33
N ILE A 113 -13.90 36.75 -19.16
CA ILE A 113 -12.95 36.32 -18.13
C ILE A 113 -11.85 35.52 -18.85
N GLY A 114 -10.69 36.12 -19.02
CA GLY A 114 -9.64 35.55 -19.88
C GLY A 114 -10.16 35.38 -21.33
N GLU A 115 -10.07 34.16 -21.84
CA GLU A 115 -10.57 33.80 -23.19
C GLU A 115 -12.07 33.44 -23.24
N ARG A 116 -12.74 33.29 -22.08
CA ARG A 116 -14.15 32.92 -22.03
C ARG A 116 -15.05 34.15 -22.18
N SER A 117 -16.03 34.04 -23.06
CA SER A 117 -17.11 35.02 -23.23
C SER A 117 -18.46 34.42 -22.79
N LEU A 118 -19.11 35.06 -21.85
CA LEU A 118 -20.34 34.61 -21.23
C LEU A 118 -21.42 35.67 -21.45
N THR A 119 -22.67 35.27 -21.63
CA THR A 119 -23.81 36.18 -21.61
C THR A 119 -24.25 36.47 -20.18
N MET A 120 -24.67 37.71 -19.93
CA MET A 120 -25.04 38.15 -18.60
C MET A 120 -26.36 38.90 -18.66
N THR A 121 -27.22 38.66 -17.67
CA THR A 121 -28.33 39.56 -17.34
C THR A 121 -28.18 40.01 -15.89
N PHE A 122 -28.44 41.28 -15.61
CA PHE A 122 -28.55 41.74 -14.24
C PHE A 122 -29.73 42.64 -14.03
N ARG A 123 -30.28 42.62 -12.80
CA ARG A 123 -31.30 43.55 -12.31
C ARG A 123 -30.86 44.06 -10.93
N LEU A 124 -30.69 45.36 -10.82
CA LEU A 124 -30.48 46.06 -9.58
C LEU A 124 -31.73 46.85 -9.23
N SER A 125 -32.39 46.57 -8.12
CA SER A 125 -33.53 47.30 -7.59
C SER A 125 -33.15 47.98 -6.28
N LEU A 126 -33.21 49.31 -6.25
CA LEU A 126 -32.95 50.08 -5.05
C LEU A 126 -34.16 50.08 -4.12
N GLN A 127 -35.39 50.06 -4.69
CA GLN A 127 -36.65 49.94 -3.94
C GLN A 127 -36.69 48.66 -3.12
N HIS A 128 -36.38 47.51 -3.76
CA HIS A 128 -36.38 46.22 -3.13
C HIS A 128 -35.04 45.88 -2.46
N LYS A 129 -34.01 46.71 -2.64
CA LYS A 129 -32.66 46.51 -2.14
C LYS A 129 -32.14 45.13 -2.53
N GLN A 130 -32.20 44.83 -3.82
CA GLN A 130 -31.87 43.52 -4.39
C GLN A 130 -31.00 43.65 -5.65
N LEU A 131 -30.02 42.77 -5.78
CA LEU A 131 -29.27 42.54 -7.01
C LEU A 131 -29.49 41.09 -7.45
N VAL A 132 -29.91 40.91 -8.69
CA VAL A 132 -29.96 39.60 -9.36
C VAL A 132 -29.00 39.62 -10.52
N LEU A 133 -28.04 38.72 -10.55
CA LEU A 133 -27.07 38.56 -11.64
C LEU A 133 -27.20 37.12 -12.16
N GLU A 134 -27.37 36.96 -13.46
CA GLU A 134 -27.41 35.65 -14.10
C GLU A 134 -26.35 35.62 -15.22
N ILE A 135 -25.53 34.56 -15.24
CA ILE A 135 -24.46 34.36 -16.21
C ILE A 135 -24.68 33.00 -16.88
N ARG A 136 -24.52 32.97 -18.20
CA ARG A 136 -24.62 31.76 -19.03
C ARG A 136 -23.55 31.78 -20.12
N PRO A 137 -23.06 30.63 -20.64
CA PRO A 137 -22.27 30.61 -21.86
C PRO A 137 -22.98 31.25 -23.03
N ALA A 138 -22.26 31.91 -23.93
CA ALA A 138 -22.81 32.51 -25.13
C ALA A 138 -23.43 31.48 -26.11
N SER A 139 -23.12 30.19 -25.95
CA SER A 139 -23.69 29.10 -26.74
C SER A 139 -25.03 28.63 -26.25
N ASN A 140 -26.05 28.68 -27.07
CA ASN A 140 -27.39 28.14 -26.76
C ASN A 140 -27.45 26.62 -26.54
N LYS A 141 -26.35 25.91 -26.79
CA LYS A 141 -26.25 24.46 -26.57
C LYS A 141 -25.87 24.09 -25.13
N SER A 142 -25.32 25.04 -24.37
CA SER A 142 -24.96 24.80 -22.97
C SER A 142 -26.15 25.00 -22.05
N LYS A 143 -26.34 24.08 -21.09
CA LYS A 143 -27.32 24.18 -20.02
C LYS A 143 -26.71 24.84 -18.76
N GLU A 144 -25.52 25.34 -18.84
CA GLU A 144 -24.78 26.00 -17.73
C GLU A 144 -25.47 27.31 -17.35
N LYS A 145 -25.70 27.50 -16.05
CA LYS A 145 -26.31 28.69 -15.51
C LYS A 145 -25.79 29.00 -14.11
N TRP A 146 -25.36 30.23 -13.92
CA TRP A 146 -24.92 30.79 -12.64
C TRP A 146 -25.82 31.95 -12.30
N ARG A 147 -26.50 31.91 -11.15
CA ARG A 147 -27.40 32.96 -10.70
C ARG A 147 -27.08 33.39 -9.29
N LEU A 148 -26.63 34.63 -9.14
CA LEU A 148 -26.36 35.29 -7.87
C LEU A 148 -27.56 36.22 -7.55
N GLU A 149 -28.15 36.05 -6.38
CA GLU A 149 -29.16 36.93 -5.80
C GLU A 149 -28.56 37.50 -4.52
N VAL A 150 -28.56 38.83 -4.37
CA VAL A 150 -28.09 39.52 -3.18
C VAL A 150 -29.18 40.46 -2.70
N ASP A 151 -29.64 40.26 -1.49
CA ASP A 151 -30.58 41.13 -0.80
C ASP A 151 -29.87 41.83 0.36
N TRP A 152 -30.17 43.12 0.57
CA TRP A 152 -29.60 43.87 1.70
C TRP A 152 -30.66 44.70 2.40
N GLN A 153 -30.58 44.80 3.72
CA GLN A 153 -31.45 45.60 4.56
C GLN A 153 -30.63 46.26 5.66
N ALA A 154 -30.65 47.59 5.69
CA ALA A 154 -29.77 48.36 6.59
C ALA A 154 -28.30 47.91 6.43
N SER A 155 -27.73 47.43 7.52
CA SER A 155 -26.32 46.97 7.56
C SER A 155 -26.13 45.48 7.26
N LYS A 156 -27.19 44.70 7.01
CA LYS A 156 -27.12 43.26 6.77
C LYS A 156 -27.34 42.92 5.33
N TRP A 157 -26.66 41.90 4.83
CA TRP A 157 -26.84 41.36 3.48
C TRP A 157 -26.95 39.84 3.48
N ARG A 158 -27.63 39.31 2.48
CA ARG A 158 -27.72 37.88 2.18
C ARG A 158 -27.48 37.67 0.69
N GLY A 159 -26.57 36.76 0.34
CA GLY A 159 -26.30 36.32 -1.02
C GLY A 159 -26.65 34.85 -1.23
N ILE A 160 -27.23 34.51 -2.37
CA ILE A 160 -27.48 33.14 -2.78
C ILE A 160 -26.93 32.96 -4.19
N LEU A 161 -25.93 32.10 -4.32
CA LEU A 161 -25.42 31.67 -5.62
C LEU A 161 -26.03 30.30 -5.95
N LYS A 162 -26.83 30.24 -7.02
CA LYS A 162 -27.38 29.01 -7.57
C LYS A 162 -26.61 28.61 -8.81
N VAL A 163 -26.17 27.36 -8.88
CA VAL A 163 -25.44 26.81 -10.00
C VAL A 163 -26.23 25.66 -10.59
N VAL A 164 -26.40 25.65 -11.90
CA VAL A 164 -27.04 24.56 -12.65
C VAL A 164 -26.13 24.18 -13.80
N ASN A 165 -25.68 22.92 -13.82
CA ASN A 165 -24.75 22.38 -14.80
C ASN A 165 -23.48 23.26 -14.99
N GLY A 166 -22.99 23.89 -13.91
CA GLY A 166 -21.80 24.71 -13.95
C GLY A 166 -20.56 23.91 -14.33
N GLU A 167 -19.73 24.43 -15.22
CA GLU A 167 -18.46 23.80 -15.59
C GLU A 167 -17.46 23.96 -14.43
N GLY A 168 -17.02 22.83 -13.88
CA GLY A 168 -16.17 22.81 -12.67
C GLY A 168 -14.67 22.85 -12.91
N LYS A 169 -14.18 23.08 -14.14
CA LYS A 169 -12.74 23.21 -14.42
C LYS A 169 -12.05 24.24 -13.56
N PHE A 170 -12.74 25.33 -13.23
CA PHE A 170 -12.19 26.37 -12.35
C PHE A 170 -12.05 25.91 -10.88
N LEU A 171 -12.65 24.76 -10.48
CA LEU A 171 -12.45 24.20 -9.14
C LEU A 171 -10.97 23.85 -8.91
N ALA A 172 -10.25 23.44 -9.96
CA ALA A 172 -8.80 23.23 -9.89
C ALA A 172 -8.08 24.50 -9.43
N ASP A 173 -8.60 25.63 -9.84
CA ASP A 173 -8.09 26.93 -9.43
C ASP A 173 -8.37 27.26 -7.95
N LEU A 174 -9.25 26.57 -7.28
CA LEU A 174 -9.55 26.72 -5.86
C LEU A 174 -8.77 25.74 -4.96
N LEU A 175 -8.15 24.70 -5.54
CA LEU A 175 -7.37 23.73 -4.79
C LEU A 175 -6.00 24.29 -4.40
N PRO A 176 -5.41 23.85 -3.27
CA PRO A 176 -4.04 24.21 -2.91
C PRO A 176 -3.08 23.82 -4.04
N GLN A 177 -2.22 24.74 -4.47
CA GLN A 177 -1.20 24.46 -5.49
C GLN A 177 0.08 24.04 -4.80
N GLY A 178 0.37 22.71 -4.82
CA GLY A 178 1.67 22.13 -4.54
C GLY A 178 2.51 21.98 -5.83
N ASP A 179 3.68 21.37 -5.71
CA ASP A 179 4.54 21.07 -6.86
C ASP A 179 3.88 20.08 -7.84
N ASP A 180 2.98 19.21 -7.34
CA ASP A 180 2.17 18.29 -8.14
C ASP A 180 0.80 18.89 -8.45
N ARG A 181 0.71 19.60 -9.57
CA ARG A 181 -0.54 20.26 -9.99
C ARG A 181 -1.58 19.24 -10.46
N ILE A 182 -2.64 19.07 -9.66
CA ILE A 182 -3.82 18.35 -10.10
C ILE A 182 -4.55 19.18 -11.16
N GLN A 183 -4.75 18.57 -12.32
CA GLN A 183 -5.52 19.14 -13.43
C GLN A 183 -6.93 18.56 -13.44
N VAL A 184 -7.95 19.38 -13.30
CA VAL A 184 -9.36 18.97 -13.46
C VAL A 184 -9.70 18.99 -14.94
N HIS A 185 -10.01 17.82 -15.51
CA HIS A 185 -10.37 17.66 -16.92
C HIS A 185 -11.86 17.93 -17.15
N GLN A 186 -12.67 17.43 -16.24
CA GLN A 186 -14.12 17.57 -16.28
C GLN A 186 -14.69 17.65 -14.88
N ALA A 187 -15.74 18.46 -14.68
CA ALA A 187 -16.63 18.42 -13.52
C ALA A 187 -17.92 19.18 -13.86
N ILE A 188 -19.03 18.71 -13.38
CA ILE A 188 -20.33 19.38 -13.48
C ILE A 188 -20.79 19.71 -12.07
N LEU A 189 -21.07 21.00 -11.83
CA LEU A 189 -21.46 21.50 -10.52
C LEU A 189 -22.95 21.89 -10.53
N ASN A 190 -23.68 21.38 -9.57
CA ASN A 190 -25.07 21.76 -9.30
C ASN A 190 -25.27 22.10 -7.82
N GLY A 191 -26.03 23.10 -7.50
CA GLY A 191 -26.37 23.39 -6.10
C GLY A 191 -26.50 24.85 -5.75
N ASN A 192 -26.40 25.11 -4.45
CA ASN A 192 -26.59 26.44 -3.88
C ASN A 192 -25.52 26.74 -2.85
N ILE A 193 -25.02 27.98 -2.90
CA ILE A 193 -24.15 28.54 -1.84
C ILE A 193 -24.88 29.77 -1.29
N ARG A 194 -25.11 29.81 0.00
CA ARG A 194 -25.73 30.94 0.71
C ARG A 194 -24.67 31.59 1.61
N LEU A 195 -24.62 32.89 1.53
CA LEU A 195 -23.74 33.73 2.36
C LEU A 195 -24.60 34.79 3.05
N SER A 196 -24.27 35.14 4.25
CA SER A 196 -24.85 36.29 4.92
C SER A 196 -23.84 37.00 5.78
N GLY A 197 -24.05 38.31 5.99
CA GLY A 197 -23.12 39.11 6.75
C GLY A 197 -23.65 40.50 7.00
N ASP A 198 -22.73 41.33 7.51
CA ASP A 198 -22.92 42.77 7.65
C ASP A 198 -21.93 43.53 6.76
N GLU A 199 -21.85 44.85 6.92
CA GLU A 199 -20.97 45.72 6.14
C GLU A 199 -19.49 45.41 6.33
N THR A 200 -19.12 44.74 7.42
CA THR A 200 -17.73 44.51 7.82
C THR A 200 -17.28 43.06 7.64
N SER A 201 -18.21 42.12 7.63
CA SER A 201 -17.84 40.71 7.71
C SER A 201 -18.92 39.75 7.18
N VAL A 202 -18.48 38.57 6.73
CA VAL A 202 -19.35 37.41 6.52
C VAL A 202 -19.63 36.77 7.88
N SER A 203 -20.91 36.50 8.18
CA SER A 203 -21.36 35.90 9.45
C SER A 203 -21.79 34.45 9.31
N ALA A 204 -22.26 34.02 8.15
CA ALA A 204 -22.63 32.65 7.89
C ALA A 204 -22.42 32.25 6.43
N LEU A 205 -22.14 30.95 6.25
CA LEU A 205 -22.02 30.28 4.96
C LEU A 205 -22.80 28.96 5.02
N SER A 206 -23.52 28.63 3.96
CA SER A 206 -24.13 27.33 3.78
C SER A 206 -23.97 26.92 2.31
N ALA A 207 -23.50 25.71 2.07
CA ALA A 207 -23.30 25.16 0.73
C ALA A 207 -23.93 23.77 0.61
N GLN A 208 -24.74 23.58 -0.44
CA GLN A 208 -25.30 22.30 -0.83
C GLN A 208 -24.94 22.09 -2.30
N LEU A 209 -23.98 21.25 -2.57
CA LEU A 209 -23.38 21.06 -3.88
C LEU A 209 -23.36 19.59 -4.28
N ASN A 210 -23.74 19.32 -5.52
CA ASN A 210 -23.55 18.05 -6.19
C ASN A 210 -22.49 18.27 -7.28
N ILE A 211 -21.39 17.58 -7.19
CA ILE A 211 -20.33 17.54 -8.20
C ILE A 211 -20.48 16.20 -8.90
N SER A 212 -20.62 16.19 -10.20
CA SER A 212 -20.74 14.96 -10.98
C SER A 212 -19.73 14.92 -12.11
N LYS A 213 -19.34 13.69 -12.49
CA LYS A 213 -18.36 13.41 -13.54
C LYS A 213 -17.04 14.15 -13.31
N LEU A 214 -16.63 14.30 -12.06
CA LEU A 214 -15.33 14.87 -11.76
C LEU A 214 -14.25 13.91 -12.25
N SER A 215 -13.36 14.40 -13.12
CA SER A 215 -12.16 13.70 -13.55
C SER A 215 -10.96 14.63 -13.44
N PHE A 216 -9.88 14.09 -12.92
CA PHE A 216 -8.63 14.81 -12.70
C PHE A 216 -7.42 13.88 -12.86
N SER A 217 -6.27 14.46 -13.12
CA SER A 217 -4.98 13.78 -13.01
C SER A 217 -3.88 14.76 -12.62
N ASP A 218 -2.78 14.25 -12.10
CA ASP A 218 -1.56 15.03 -11.95
C ASP A 218 -0.62 14.82 -13.16
N ALA A 219 0.48 15.59 -13.20
CA ALA A 219 1.45 15.53 -14.28
C ALA A 219 2.27 14.20 -14.27
N SER A 220 2.38 13.54 -13.13
CA SER A 220 3.11 12.27 -12.97
C SER A 220 2.29 11.06 -13.43
N GLY A 221 0.96 11.18 -13.50
CA GLY A 221 0.03 10.07 -13.72
C GLY A 221 -0.11 9.13 -12.52
N LEU A 222 0.47 9.48 -11.37
CA LEU A 222 0.41 8.68 -10.14
C LEU A 222 -0.86 8.94 -9.31
N HIS A 223 -1.55 10.05 -9.60
CA HIS A 223 -2.80 10.42 -8.96
C HIS A 223 -3.83 10.79 -10.03
N ALA A 224 -4.92 10.07 -10.07
CA ALA A 224 -5.99 10.29 -11.05
C ALA A 224 -7.36 9.94 -10.44
N GLY A 225 -8.40 10.55 -10.98
CA GLY A 225 -9.77 10.21 -10.64
C GLY A 225 -10.66 10.32 -11.85
N GLU A 226 -11.64 9.43 -11.97
CA GLU A 226 -12.57 9.40 -13.09
C GLU A 226 -14.00 9.10 -12.67
N GLY A 227 -14.95 9.83 -13.29
CA GLY A 227 -16.36 9.62 -13.09
C GLY A 227 -16.85 9.88 -11.66
N ILE A 228 -16.12 10.67 -10.86
CA ILE A 228 -16.39 10.86 -9.45
C ILE A 228 -17.63 11.74 -9.27
N ASP A 229 -18.60 11.22 -8.54
CA ASP A 229 -19.77 11.96 -8.05
C ASP A 229 -19.61 12.25 -6.56
N LEU A 230 -19.82 13.51 -6.15
CA LEU A 230 -19.74 13.94 -4.75
C LEU A 230 -20.97 14.76 -4.39
N GLN A 231 -21.50 14.52 -3.19
CA GLN A 231 -22.53 15.36 -2.56
C GLN A 231 -21.91 16.03 -1.35
N LEU A 232 -21.93 17.36 -1.33
CA LEU A 232 -21.41 18.19 -0.27
C LEU A 232 -22.54 18.97 0.39
N ASP A 233 -22.67 18.86 1.70
CA ASP A 233 -23.48 19.74 2.56
C ASP A 233 -22.57 20.34 3.62
N ALA A 234 -22.46 21.65 3.65
CA ALA A 234 -21.59 22.34 4.59
C ALA A 234 -22.28 23.59 5.14
N ASN A 235 -22.11 23.82 6.43
CA ASN A 235 -22.60 25.00 7.11
C ASN A 235 -21.50 25.57 8.01
N ALA A 236 -21.33 26.88 8.01
CA ALA A 236 -20.41 27.58 8.87
C ALA A 236 -21.03 28.87 9.41
N GLN A 237 -20.81 29.16 10.68
CA GLN A 237 -21.28 30.36 11.35
C GLN A 237 -20.15 30.98 12.15
N ARG A 238 -20.03 32.31 12.05
CA ARG A 238 -19.08 33.05 12.83
C ARG A 238 -19.63 33.34 14.22
N LYS A 239 -18.92 32.94 15.27
CA LYS A 239 -19.19 33.28 16.66
C LYS A 239 -18.01 34.05 17.22
N GLN A 240 -18.22 35.32 17.54
CA GLN A 240 -17.14 36.25 17.92
C GLN A 240 -16.09 36.35 16.82
N ASN A 241 -14.88 35.81 17.05
CA ASN A 241 -13.81 35.81 16.06
C ASN A 241 -13.66 34.47 15.31
N ASP A 242 -14.26 33.41 15.79
CA ASP A 242 -14.06 32.07 15.29
C ASP A 242 -15.21 31.61 14.40
N TRP A 243 -14.90 30.73 13.44
CA TRP A 243 -15.89 30.05 12.64
C TRP A 243 -16.21 28.70 13.24
N GLN A 244 -17.47 28.43 13.54
CA GLN A 244 -17.98 27.08 13.81
C GLN A 244 -18.53 26.51 12.52
N TRP A 245 -18.11 25.30 12.17
CA TRP A 245 -18.48 24.67 10.93
C TRP A 245 -18.87 23.22 11.13
N GLN A 246 -19.71 22.72 10.22
CA GLN A 246 -20.03 21.31 10.04
C GLN A 246 -20.14 21.02 8.56
N GLY A 247 -19.72 19.81 8.15
CA GLY A 247 -19.77 19.38 6.77
C GLY A 247 -20.04 17.89 6.64
N LYS A 248 -20.68 17.53 5.54
CA LYS A 248 -20.91 16.15 5.13
C LYS A 248 -20.53 16.02 3.67
N ILE A 249 -19.75 14.99 3.36
CA ILE A 249 -19.42 14.58 2.00
C ILE A 249 -19.88 13.15 1.83
N ILE A 250 -20.56 12.85 0.71
CA ILE A 250 -20.90 11.50 0.28
C ILE A 250 -20.24 11.29 -1.07
N TRP A 251 -19.59 10.14 -1.25
CA TRP A 251 -18.98 9.72 -2.50
C TRP A 251 -19.67 8.45 -3.03
N PRO A 252 -20.74 8.59 -3.84
CA PRO A 252 -21.53 7.45 -4.32
C PRO A 252 -20.90 6.69 -5.50
N GLU A 253 -20.20 7.37 -6.42
CA GLU A 253 -19.73 6.79 -7.67
C GLU A 253 -18.38 7.37 -8.08
N GLY A 254 -17.66 6.64 -8.96
CA GLY A 254 -16.38 7.01 -9.54
C GLY A 254 -15.20 6.35 -8.88
N GLU A 255 -14.03 6.57 -9.44
CA GLU A 255 -12.81 5.86 -9.08
C GLU A 255 -11.68 6.84 -8.83
N ILE A 256 -10.83 6.52 -7.85
CA ILE A 256 -9.63 7.28 -7.50
C ILE A 256 -8.45 6.31 -7.47
N PHE A 257 -7.43 6.60 -8.27
CA PHE A 257 -6.11 6.00 -8.16
C PHE A 257 -5.16 6.99 -7.49
N TRP A 258 -4.58 6.59 -6.36
CA TRP A 258 -3.58 7.34 -5.63
C TRP A 258 -2.45 6.39 -5.26
N GLN A 259 -1.45 6.32 -6.10
CA GLN A 259 -0.42 5.27 -6.05
C GLN A 259 0.07 5.00 -4.62
N PRO A 260 0.09 3.73 -4.20
CA PRO A 260 -0.31 2.51 -4.91
C PRO A 260 -1.78 2.11 -4.72
N PHE A 261 -2.63 2.99 -4.18
CA PHE A 261 -4.00 2.69 -3.76
C PHE A 261 -5.02 2.98 -4.85
N TYR A 262 -6.05 2.15 -4.88
CA TYR A 262 -7.21 2.31 -5.74
C TYR A 262 -8.50 2.21 -4.93
N PHE A 263 -9.36 3.20 -5.07
CA PHE A 263 -10.62 3.28 -4.37
C PHE A 263 -11.77 3.53 -5.33
N SER A 264 -12.92 2.90 -5.08
CA SER A 264 -14.18 3.13 -5.78
C SER A 264 -15.19 3.81 -4.86
N GLY A 265 -16.01 4.69 -5.43
CA GLY A 265 -17.13 5.30 -4.73
C GLY A 265 -18.28 4.29 -4.60
N GLU A 266 -18.69 4.01 -3.37
CA GLU A 266 -19.78 3.08 -3.05
C GLU A 266 -20.77 3.68 -2.06
N GLY A 267 -20.78 5.02 -1.95
CA GLY A 267 -21.53 5.74 -0.96
C GLY A 267 -20.76 6.00 0.34
N HIS A 268 -19.43 6.02 0.28
CA HIS A 268 -18.59 6.41 1.40
C HIS A 268 -18.95 7.79 1.92
N GLN A 269 -18.87 7.99 3.23
CA GLN A 269 -19.30 9.25 3.86
C GLN A 269 -18.20 9.79 4.75
N LEU A 270 -18.01 11.10 4.71
CA LEU A 270 -17.23 11.87 5.68
C LEU A 270 -18.16 12.92 6.31
N ILE A 271 -18.25 12.89 7.63
CA ILE A 271 -18.97 13.91 8.41
C ILE A 271 -17.95 14.53 9.35
N ALA A 272 -17.88 15.84 9.40
CA ALA A 272 -16.98 16.50 10.32
C ALA A 272 -17.55 17.83 10.82
N SER A 273 -17.15 18.22 12.02
CA SER A 273 -17.50 19.51 12.61
C SER A 273 -16.35 20.03 13.46
N GLY A 274 -16.28 21.35 13.60
CA GLY A 274 -15.20 21.96 14.34
C GLY A 274 -15.21 23.46 14.31
N THR A 275 -14.02 24.04 14.58
CA THR A 275 -13.78 25.48 14.55
C THR A 275 -12.63 25.84 13.60
N VAL A 276 -12.65 27.07 13.11
CA VAL A 276 -11.49 27.71 12.48
C VAL A 276 -11.16 28.96 13.31
N GLU A 277 -9.97 28.96 13.87
CA GLU A 277 -9.46 30.01 14.77
C GLU A 277 -8.11 30.49 14.21
N ASP A 278 -8.00 31.78 13.96
CA ASP A 278 -6.83 32.43 13.35
C ASP A 278 -6.38 31.74 12.05
N GLU A 279 -5.45 30.87 12.03
CA GLU A 279 -4.97 30.13 10.84
C GLU A 279 -4.99 28.61 11.09
N ARG A 280 -5.77 28.15 12.07
CA ARG A 280 -5.90 26.74 12.43
C ARG A 280 -7.31 26.24 12.21
N ILE A 281 -7.41 25.07 11.62
CA ILE A 281 -8.64 24.28 11.58
C ILE A 281 -8.59 23.23 12.68
N ASN A 282 -9.62 23.24 13.51
CA ASN A 282 -9.80 22.26 14.58
C ASN A 282 -11.04 21.42 14.25
N ILE A 283 -10.85 20.14 13.92
CA ILE A 283 -11.91 19.16 13.77
C ILE A 283 -12.15 18.55 15.13
N THR A 284 -13.24 18.93 15.79
CA THR A 284 -13.60 18.43 17.10
C THR A 284 -14.27 17.06 17.05
N GLN A 285 -15.02 16.81 16.00
CA GLN A 285 -15.67 15.53 15.71
C GLN A 285 -15.61 15.27 14.22
N GLY A 286 -15.12 14.10 13.84
CA GLY A 286 -15.13 13.58 12.50
C GLY A 286 -15.53 12.12 12.50
N GLU A 287 -16.29 11.69 11.52
CA GLU A 287 -16.66 10.30 11.27
C GLU A 287 -16.41 10.01 9.80
N PHE A 288 -15.68 8.96 9.54
CA PHE A 288 -15.45 8.43 8.22
C PHE A 288 -16.09 7.04 8.12
N SER A 289 -17.11 6.90 7.26
CA SER A 289 -17.82 5.64 7.04
C SER A 289 -17.45 5.08 5.67
N LEU A 290 -16.78 3.94 5.65
CA LEU A 290 -16.47 3.15 4.45
C LEU A 290 -17.51 2.04 4.30
N VAL A 291 -18.26 2.06 3.21
CA VAL A 291 -19.22 0.99 2.87
C VAL A 291 -18.46 -0.34 2.74
N GLY A 292 -18.98 -1.39 3.33
CA GLY A 292 -18.33 -2.72 3.34
C GLY A 292 -17.15 -2.86 4.32
N THR A 293 -16.59 -1.77 4.84
CA THR A 293 -15.43 -1.81 5.74
C THR A 293 -15.79 -1.49 7.19
N GLY A 294 -16.52 -0.40 7.41
CA GLY A 294 -16.88 0.05 8.75
C GLY A 294 -16.73 1.55 8.96
N ARG A 295 -16.54 1.95 10.20
CA ARG A 295 -16.57 3.34 10.62
C ARG A 295 -15.35 3.69 11.47
N ALA A 296 -14.81 4.90 11.24
CA ALA A 296 -13.72 5.47 12.03
C ALA A 296 -14.11 6.86 12.53
N ASP A 297 -13.92 7.11 13.81
CA ASP A 297 -14.07 8.43 14.43
C ASP A 297 -12.71 9.13 14.49
N PHE A 298 -12.68 10.42 14.22
CA PHE A 298 -11.44 11.18 14.29
C PHE A 298 -11.63 12.61 14.81
N ALA A 299 -10.56 13.16 15.35
CA ALA A 299 -10.41 14.58 15.65
C ALA A 299 -9.01 15.02 15.21
N ALA A 300 -8.88 16.26 14.73
CA ALA A 300 -7.59 16.75 14.24
C ALA A 300 -7.43 18.26 14.42
N VAL A 301 -6.19 18.70 14.54
CA VAL A 301 -5.80 20.12 14.49
C VAL A 301 -4.73 20.28 13.43
N ALA A 302 -4.96 21.19 12.49
CA ALA A 302 -4.03 21.49 11.41
C ALA A 302 -3.88 22.99 11.17
N GLY A 303 -2.71 23.41 10.74
CA GLY A 303 -2.45 24.76 10.25
C GLY A 303 -2.97 24.94 8.83
N ILE A 304 -3.69 26.03 8.57
CA ILE A 304 -4.24 26.33 7.22
C ILE A 304 -3.16 26.87 6.29
N VAL A 305 -2.25 27.66 6.81
CA VAL A 305 -1.23 28.37 6.00
C VAL A 305 -0.05 27.48 5.69
N ASP A 306 0.48 26.80 6.69
CA ASP A 306 1.64 25.93 6.59
C ASP A 306 1.26 24.46 6.24
N GLN A 307 -0.03 24.17 6.18
CA GLN A 307 -0.58 22.83 5.92
C GLN A 307 -0.01 21.75 6.87
N SER A 308 0.44 22.17 8.06
CA SER A 308 1.02 21.27 9.05
C SER A 308 -0.07 20.55 9.85
N LEU A 309 0.06 19.23 9.96
CA LEU A 309 -0.75 18.44 10.86
C LEU A 309 -0.16 18.51 12.27
N GLN A 310 -0.90 19.07 13.23
CA GLN A 310 -0.41 19.29 14.59
C GLN A 310 -0.86 18.20 15.55
N GLN A 311 -2.11 17.77 15.44
CA GLN A 311 -2.68 16.73 16.27
C GLN A 311 -3.68 15.89 15.49
N VAL A 312 -3.68 14.57 15.74
CA VAL A 312 -4.72 13.64 15.26
C VAL A 312 -5.08 12.67 16.38
N ARG A 313 -6.35 12.37 16.46
CA ARG A 313 -6.87 11.22 17.19
C ARG A 313 -7.80 10.48 16.25
N LEU A 314 -7.50 9.22 15.99
CA LEU A 314 -8.31 8.32 15.15
C LEU A 314 -8.67 7.10 15.98
N SER A 315 -9.93 6.68 15.95
CA SER A 315 -10.39 5.44 16.58
C SER A 315 -11.34 4.72 15.62
N ALA A 316 -11.00 3.50 15.25
CA ALA A 316 -11.82 2.65 14.42
C ALA A 316 -12.02 1.30 15.10
N ARG A 317 -13.24 0.83 15.14
CA ARG A 317 -13.61 -0.42 15.79
C ARG A 317 -14.35 -1.34 14.82
N ASP A 318 -14.04 -2.64 14.95
CA ASP A 318 -14.72 -3.68 14.19
C ASP A 318 -14.74 -3.47 12.67
N LEU A 319 -13.64 -2.90 12.13
CA LEU A 319 -13.49 -2.77 10.68
C LEU A 319 -13.35 -4.15 10.03
N GLU A 320 -13.92 -4.32 8.85
CA GLU A 320 -13.79 -5.54 8.06
C GLU A 320 -12.37 -5.68 7.49
N LEU A 321 -11.64 -6.72 7.91
CA LEU A 321 -10.24 -6.92 7.48
C LEU A 321 -10.14 -7.22 5.99
N SER A 322 -11.08 -7.95 5.40
CA SER A 322 -11.03 -8.34 3.99
C SER A 322 -10.97 -7.14 3.04
N THR A 323 -11.78 -6.12 3.31
CA THR A 323 -11.81 -4.88 2.51
C THR A 323 -10.58 -4.00 2.74
N LEU A 324 -10.12 -3.88 4.00
CA LEU A 324 -8.87 -3.17 4.30
C LEU A 324 -7.66 -3.87 3.68
N PHE A 325 -7.63 -5.19 3.73
CA PHE A 325 -6.53 -5.97 3.16
C PHE A 325 -6.46 -5.79 1.64
N SER A 326 -7.57 -5.94 0.94
CA SER A 326 -7.62 -5.79 -0.52
C SER A 326 -7.33 -4.37 -0.99
N GLY A 327 -7.83 -3.35 -0.27
CA GLY A 327 -7.71 -1.94 -0.67
C GLY A 327 -6.41 -1.26 -0.24
N ILE A 328 -5.81 -1.68 0.88
CA ILE A 328 -4.67 -0.98 1.49
C ILE A 328 -3.44 -1.89 1.61
N ILE A 329 -3.57 -3.11 2.16
CA ILE A 329 -2.40 -3.95 2.46
C ILE A 329 -1.86 -4.61 1.20
N ARG A 330 -2.74 -5.21 0.39
CA ARG A 330 -2.35 -5.90 -0.85
C ARG A 330 -1.58 -5.02 -1.84
N PRO A 331 -1.98 -3.76 -2.12
CA PRO A 331 -1.22 -2.86 -2.99
C PRO A 331 0.21 -2.56 -2.51
N LEU A 332 0.43 -2.59 -1.18
CA LEU A 332 1.76 -2.40 -0.59
C LEU A 332 2.61 -3.67 -0.59
N ALA A 333 2.02 -4.83 -0.83
CA ALA A 333 2.65 -6.14 -0.72
C ALA A 333 2.83 -6.84 -2.08
N VAL A 334 2.79 -6.12 -3.20
CA VAL A 334 2.76 -6.65 -4.58
C VAL A 334 3.89 -7.64 -4.87
N ASP A 335 5.09 -7.40 -4.34
CA ASP A 335 6.26 -8.25 -4.57
C ASP A 335 6.46 -9.33 -3.48
N THR A 336 5.44 -9.59 -2.68
CA THR A 336 5.51 -10.56 -1.57
C THR A 336 4.45 -11.65 -1.70
N ALA A 337 4.59 -12.71 -0.91
CA ALA A 337 3.58 -13.76 -0.81
C ALA A 337 2.20 -13.25 -0.35
N LEU A 338 2.14 -12.09 0.30
CA LEU A 338 0.89 -11.45 0.73
C LEU A 338 0.06 -10.87 -0.42
N ALA A 339 0.65 -10.64 -1.59
CA ALA A 339 -0.07 -10.12 -2.76
C ALA A 339 -1.25 -11.02 -3.18
N GLU A 340 -1.10 -12.33 -3.00
CA GLU A 340 -2.09 -13.34 -3.37
C GLU A 340 -2.83 -13.93 -2.16
N ALA A 341 -2.67 -13.32 -1.00
CA ALA A 341 -3.35 -13.75 0.20
C ALA A 341 -4.77 -13.18 0.29
N GLU A 342 -5.65 -13.92 0.95
CA GLU A 342 -6.97 -13.50 1.39
C GLU A 342 -6.99 -13.36 2.90
N ALA A 343 -7.63 -12.30 3.38
CA ALA A 343 -7.76 -12.03 4.80
C ALA A 343 -9.24 -11.86 5.18
N ALA A 344 -9.60 -12.34 6.37
CA ALA A 344 -10.92 -12.12 6.97
C ALA A 344 -10.76 -11.84 8.46
N GLY A 345 -11.82 -11.32 9.10
CA GLY A 345 -11.81 -10.97 10.52
C GLY A 345 -12.05 -9.50 10.77
N ARG A 346 -11.74 -9.04 11.99
CA ARG A 346 -12.01 -7.68 12.45
C ARG A 346 -10.74 -6.95 12.85
N VAL A 347 -10.68 -5.65 12.50
CA VAL A 347 -9.55 -4.76 12.83
C VAL A 347 -10.02 -3.64 13.76
N ASN A 348 -9.24 -3.37 14.77
CA ASN A 348 -9.37 -2.19 15.61
C ASN A 348 -8.10 -1.34 15.48
N ILE A 349 -8.26 -0.03 15.34
CA ILE A 349 -7.15 0.92 15.22
C ILE A 349 -7.42 2.10 16.14
N ASP A 350 -6.47 2.42 17.02
CA ASP A 350 -6.43 3.68 17.76
C ASP A 350 -5.10 4.37 17.45
N TRP A 351 -5.16 5.55 16.90
CA TRP A 351 -3.97 6.35 16.58
C TRP A 351 -4.06 7.74 17.20
N ARG A 352 -2.99 8.14 17.87
CA ARG A 352 -2.79 9.48 18.41
C ARG A 352 -1.48 10.03 17.90
N TYR A 353 -1.54 11.21 17.33
CA TYR A 353 -0.41 11.97 16.83
C TYR A 353 -0.40 13.35 17.49
N GLN A 354 0.73 13.74 18.07
CA GLN A 354 0.95 15.05 18.67
C GLN A 354 2.34 15.60 18.28
N GLY A 355 2.64 15.57 16.99
CA GLY A 355 3.97 15.83 16.44
C GLY A 355 4.77 14.55 16.22
N ASP A 356 5.87 14.67 15.47
CA ASP A 356 6.65 13.51 15.01
C ASP A 356 7.25 12.69 16.17
N ASP A 357 7.59 13.34 17.27
CA ASP A 357 8.19 12.70 18.44
C ASP A 357 7.17 12.13 19.44
N ASN A 358 5.87 12.33 19.22
CA ASN A 358 4.84 11.86 20.16
C ASN A 358 3.68 11.20 19.42
N GLN A 359 3.84 9.92 19.12
CA GLN A 359 2.86 9.11 18.45
C GLN A 359 2.54 7.84 19.24
N GLU A 360 1.27 7.46 19.26
CA GLU A 360 0.79 6.21 19.81
C GLU A 360 -0.14 5.54 18.80
N LEU A 361 0.10 4.25 18.52
CA LEU A 361 -0.73 3.45 17.63
C LEU A 361 -1.04 2.11 18.30
N ILE A 362 -2.32 1.76 18.39
CA ILE A 362 -2.75 0.45 18.86
C ILE A 362 -3.46 -0.24 17.70
N VAL A 363 -2.92 -1.38 17.27
CA VAL A 363 -3.54 -2.22 16.25
C VAL A 363 -4.00 -3.53 16.89
N GLY A 364 -5.26 -3.86 16.71
CA GLY A 364 -5.84 -5.11 17.15
C GLY A 364 -6.48 -5.86 16.00
N LEU A 365 -6.22 -7.17 15.90
CA LEU A 365 -6.98 -8.09 15.08
C LEU A 365 -7.79 -9.00 15.99
N ARG A 366 -9.01 -9.36 15.59
CA ARG A 366 -9.88 -10.27 16.29
C ARG A 366 -10.43 -11.32 15.34
N ASP A 367 -10.25 -12.60 15.72
CA ASP A 367 -10.68 -13.78 14.96
C ASP A 367 -10.34 -13.67 13.47
N ALA A 368 -9.12 -13.19 13.21
CA ALA A 368 -8.67 -13.00 11.85
C ALA A 368 -8.16 -14.32 11.25
N SER A 369 -8.25 -14.41 9.95
CA SER A 369 -7.62 -15.44 9.15
C SER A 369 -6.85 -14.82 8.00
N LEU A 370 -5.77 -15.47 7.61
CA LEU A 370 -4.94 -15.11 6.47
C LEU A 370 -4.58 -16.40 5.72
N THR A 371 -4.92 -16.48 4.45
CA THR A 371 -4.69 -17.70 3.64
C THR A 371 -4.10 -17.32 2.29
N ASP A 372 -2.97 -17.93 1.95
CA ASP A 372 -2.35 -17.76 0.64
C ASP A 372 -3.05 -18.60 -0.44
N ALA A 373 -3.28 -18.06 -1.63
CA ALA A 373 -3.94 -18.74 -2.74
C ALA A 373 -3.20 -20.03 -3.17
N HIS A 374 -1.88 -20.07 -3.03
CA HIS A 374 -1.03 -21.22 -3.34
C HIS A 374 -0.79 -22.13 -2.13
N ARG A 375 -1.47 -21.91 -1.00
CA ARG A 375 -1.32 -22.68 0.23
C ARG A 375 0.10 -22.72 0.80
N ARG A 376 0.92 -21.71 0.52
CA ARG A 376 2.26 -21.56 1.10
C ARG A 376 2.18 -21.32 2.61
N PHE A 377 1.15 -20.58 3.04
CA PHE A 377 0.81 -20.37 4.45
C PHE A 377 -0.69 -20.19 4.65
N ALA A 378 -1.13 -20.49 5.84
CA ALA A 378 -2.47 -20.17 6.34
C ALA A 378 -2.40 -19.93 7.84
N VAL A 379 -3.20 -19.01 8.37
CA VAL A 379 -3.34 -18.75 9.81
C VAL A 379 -4.82 -18.56 10.12
N GLU A 380 -5.30 -19.18 11.18
CA GLU A 380 -6.69 -19.11 11.64
C GLU A 380 -6.79 -18.74 13.12
N GLY A 381 -7.88 -18.08 13.49
CA GLY A 381 -8.10 -17.62 14.85
C GLY A 381 -7.03 -16.63 15.30
N LEU A 382 -6.52 -15.80 14.37
CA LEU A 382 -5.48 -14.84 14.63
C LEU A 382 -6.03 -13.65 15.44
N ASN A 383 -5.50 -13.50 16.63
CA ASN A 383 -5.77 -12.38 17.52
C ASN A 383 -4.47 -11.63 17.77
N VAL A 384 -4.46 -10.34 17.47
CA VAL A 384 -3.29 -9.47 17.60
C VAL A 384 -3.64 -8.28 18.48
N HIS A 385 -2.76 -7.93 19.36
CA HIS A 385 -2.78 -6.69 20.12
C HIS A 385 -1.38 -6.10 20.15
N ILE A 386 -1.15 -5.08 19.33
CA ILE A 386 0.16 -4.41 19.23
C ILE A 386 -0.04 -2.94 19.60
N PRO A 387 0.23 -2.57 20.86
CA PRO A 387 0.36 -1.19 21.25
C PRO A 387 1.78 -0.71 20.88
N TRP A 388 1.85 0.36 20.13
CA TRP A 388 3.10 0.99 19.72
C TRP A 388 3.13 2.46 20.20
N ASN A 389 4.28 2.89 20.66
CA ASN A 389 4.54 4.29 21.05
C ASN A 389 5.93 4.70 20.54
N SER A 390 6.07 5.95 20.08
CA SER A 390 7.34 6.46 19.55
C SER A 390 8.46 6.54 20.61
N ASN A 391 8.12 6.69 21.89
CA ASN A 391 9.05 7.00 22.97
C ASN A 391 9.02 6.02 24.14
N GLU A 392 8.02 5.15 24.20
CA GLU A 392 7.82 4.26 25.33
C GLU A 392 7.74 2.80 24.89
N LYS A 393 8.39 1.94 25.66
CA LYS A 393 8.26 0.51 25.51
C LYS A 393 6.84 0.06 25.87
N ARG A 394 6.26 -0.81 25.05
CA ARG A 394 4.92 -1.38 25.23
C ARG A 394 4.94 -2.88 25.00
N ASP A 395 4.09 -3.59 25.75
CA ASP A 395 3.93 -5.03 25.62
C ASP A 395 2.67 -5.35 24.84
N GLY A 396 2.80 -6.18 23.82
CA GLY A 396 1.73 -6.65 22.97
C GLY A 396 1.73 -8.18 22.88
N SER A 397 0.83 -8.72 22.05
CA SER A 397 0.71 -10.16 21.87
C SER A 397 0.15 -10.52 20.50
N ILE A 398 0.57 -11.67 20.00
CA ILE A 398 -0.01 -12.36 18.85
C ILE A 398 -0.42 -13.74 19.32
N ARG A 399 -1.64 -14.16 19.00
CA ARG A 399 -2.14 -15.51 19.26
C ARG A 399 -2.85 -16.02 18.01
N PHE A 400 -2.66 -17.30 17.70
CA PHE A 400 -3.45 -17.98 16.69
C PHE A 400 -3.82 -19.39 17.18
N SER A 401 -4.97 -19.91 16.71
CA SER A 401 -5.43 -21.25 17.09
C SER A 401 -4.76 -22.34 16.28
N ASN A 402 -4.57 -22.10 15.01
CA ASN A 402 -3.82 -22.98 14.14
C ASN A 402 -3.18 -22.18 12.98
N ALA A 403 -2.09 -22.72 12.44
CA ALA A 403 -1.48 -22.18 11.24
C ALA A 403 -0.86 -23.30 10.42
N GLN A 404 -0.51 -23.00 9.19
CA GLN A 404 0.20 -23.87 8.28
C GLN A 404 1.27 -23.08 7.54
N MET A 405 2.47 -23.64 7.41
CA MET A 405 3.55 -23.06 6.62
C MET A 405 4.19 -24.15 5.74
N ALA A 406 4.19 -23.93 4.43
CA ALA A 406 4.70 -24.89 3.44
C ALA A 406 4.14 -26.32 3.60
N GLY A 407 2.86 -26.47 3.98
CA GLY A 407 2.24 -27.75 4.25
C GLY A 407 2.40 -28.25 5.68
N ILE A 408 3.31 -27.70 6.47
CA ILE A 408 3.59 -28.12 7.86
C ILE A 408 2.58 -27.44 8.79
N PRO A 409 1.79 -28.20 9.56
CA PRO A 409 0.85 -27.64 10.53
C PRO A 409 1.58 -27.11 11.76
N LEU A 410 1.09 -25.97 12.25
CA LEU A 410 1.54 -25.30 13.47
C LEU A 410 0.36 -25.25 14.45
N GLY A 411 0.57 -25.63 15.69
CA GLY A 411 -0.46 -25.65 16.72
C GLY A 411 -0.77 -24.30 17.32
N GLU A 412 -1.73 -24.27 18.25
CA GLU A 412 -2.08 -23.04 18.99
C GLU A 412 -0.83 -22.41 19.61
N THR A 413 -0.66 -21.11 19.35
CA THR A 413 0.55 -20.39 19.72
C THR A 413 0.22 -19.03 20.33
N TYR A 414 0.97 -18.68 21.38
CA TYR A 414 1.00 -17.35 21.98
C TYR A 414 2.40 -16.76 21.87
N ILE A 415 2.51 -15.59 21.24
CA ILE A 415 3.77 -14.89 21.02
C ILE A 415 3.69 -13.54 21.74
N PRO A 416 4.44 -13.34 22.84
CA PRO A 416 4.61 -12.02 23.45
C PRO A 416 5.48 -11.16 22.52
N ILE A 417 5.07 -9.92 22.30
CA ILE A 417 5.83 -8.96 21.49
C ILE A 417 6.06 -7.70 22.30
N GLU A 418 7.24 -7.14 22.22
CA GLU A 418 7.59 -5.85 22.84
C GLU A 418 7.88 -4.86 21.72
N THR A 419 7.35 -3.64 21.86
CA THR A 419 7.58 -2.54 20.92
C THR A 419 8.32 -1.42 21.65
N ASP A 420 9.34 -0.83 21.00
CA ASP A 420 10.14 0.28 21.53
C ASP A 420 10.55 1.18 20.37
N GLY A 421 9.75 2.20 20.09
CA GLY A 421 9.84 2.95 18.84
C GLY A 421 9.75 2.02 17.64
N MET A 422 10.68 2.13 16.70
CA MET A 422 10.74 1.26 15.50
C MET A 422 11.48 -0.06 15.73
N ARG A 423 11.63 -0.49 16.97
CA ARG A 423 12.16 -1.79 17.34
C ARG A 423 11.05 -2.69 17.88
N PHE A 424 11.02 -3.93 17.39
CA PHE A 424 10.11 -4.99 17.83
C PHE A 424 10.93 -6.15 18.34
N SER A 425 10.55 -6.73 19.48
CA SER A 425 11.25 -7.89 20.02
C SER A 425 10.27 -8.95 20.53
N ILE A 426 10.68 -10.21 20.41
CA ILE A 426 10.02 -11.37 20.97
C ILE A 426 11.06 -12.05 21.84
N PRO A 427 10.98 -11.94 23.17
CA PRO A 427 11.98 -12.55 24.07
C PRO A 427 12.02 -14.07 23.91
N ARG A 428 10.84 -14.70 23.86
CA ARG A 428 10.70 -16.14 23.71
C ARG A 428 9.29 -16.48 23.16
N ALA A 429 9.24 -17.38 22.17
CA ALA A 429 7.99 -17.96 21.66
C ALA A 429 8.18 -19.48 21.45
N GLU A 430 7.19 -20.25 21.88
CA GLU A 430 7.12 -21.70 21.62
C GLU A 430 5.99 -21.95 20.62
N ILE A 431 6.33 -22.57 19.50
CA ILE A 431 5.40 -22.89 18.41
C ILE A 431 5.34 -24.40 18.29
N PRO A 432 4.20 -25.04 18.61
CA PRO A 432 4.02 -26.46 18.33
C PRO A 432 4.09 -26.74 16.83
N VAL A 433 4.90 -27.69 16.43
CA VAL A 433 5.13 -28.08 15.04
C VAL A 433 5.03 -29.59 14.97
N LEU A 434 4.02 -30.13 14.30
CA LEU A 434 3.75 -31.57 14.26
C LEU A 434 3.66 -32.14 15.70
N ASP A 435 4.40 -33.22 15.98
CA ASP A 435 4.55 -33.85 17.30
C ASP A 435 5.64 -33.20 18.18
N GLY A 436 6.42 -32.24 17.61
CA GLY A 436 7.47 -31.49 18.31
C GLY A 436 7.12 -30.03 18.57
N LYS A 437 8.12 -29.21 18.78
CA LYS A 437 7.98 -27.75 18.95
C LYS A 437 9.22 -26.99 18.51
N MET A 438 9.00 -25.83 17.94
CA MET A 438 10.04 -24.84 17.62
C MET A 438 10.06 -23.76 18.71
N LEU A 439 11.25 -23.50 19.23
CA LEU A 439 11.52 -22.41 20.15
C LEU A 439 12.20 -21.29 19.38
N ILE A 440 11.64 -20.09 19.44
CA ILE A 440 12.26 -18.85 18.94
C ILE A 440 12.67 -18.04 20.16
N GLU A 441 13.91 -17.58 20.18
CA GLU A 441 14.47 -16.78 21.27
C GLU A 441 15.17 -15.53 20.73
N ASN A 442 15.10 -14.46 21.51
CA ASN A 442 15.80 -13.20 21.22
C ASN A 442 15.51 -12.64 19.81
N PHE A 443 14.28 -12.84 19.31
CA PHE A 443 13.89 -12.18 18.06
C PHE A 443 13.90 -10.67 18.28
N ALA A 444 14.55 -9.94 17.39
CA ALA A 444 14.54 -8.49 17.36
C ALA A 444 14.49 -8.01 15.91
N ALA A 445 13.54 -7.10 15.63
CA ALA A 445 13.40 -6.45 14.34
C ALA A 445 13.44 -4.94 14.51
N SER A 446 14.05 -4.23 13.56
CA SER A 446 14.07 -2.77 13.54
C SER A 446 14.06 -2.24 12.11
N MET A 447 13.44 -1.09 11.92
CA MET A 447 13.46 -0.36 10.65
C MET A 447 14.73 0.50 10.60
N GLN A 448 15.52 0.31 9.56
CA GLN A 448 16.71 1.11 9.25
C GLN A 448 16.50 1.87 7.94
N ALA A 449 17.42 2.77 7.59
CA ALA A 449 17.36 3.48 6.30
C ALA A 449 17.35 2.55 5.08
N SER A 450 17.94 1.35 5.22
CA SER A 450 17.99 0.28 4.19
C SER A 450 16.78 -0.68 4.22
N GLY A 451 15.76 -0.44 5.07
CA GLY A 451 14.62 -1.31 5.26
C GLY A 451 14.65 -2.10 6.57
N TRP A 452 13.77 -3.09 6.68
CA TRP A 452 13.68 -3.96 7.85
C TRP A 452 14.90 -4.84 8.01
N GLN A 453 15.41 -4.89 9.25
CA GLN A 453 16.44 -5.83 9.68
C GLN A 453 15.92 -6.62 10.89
N TRP A 454 16.15 -7.92 10.94
CA TRP A 454 15.79 -8.74 12.08
C TRP A 454 16.79 -9.84 12.33
N GLN A 455 16.79 -10.35 13.56
CA GLN A 455 17.61 -11.51 13.99
C GLN A 455 16.85 -12.34 15.01
N PHE A 456 17.18 -13.62 15.09
CA PHE A 456 16.74 -14.52 16.15
C PHE A 456 17.68 -15.71 16.29
N ASN A 457 17.55 -16.46 17.36
CA ASN A 457 18.09 -17.79 17.55
C ASN A 457 16.99 -18.71 18.10
N GLY A 458 17.21 -20.01 18.14
CA GLY A 458 16.20 -20.92 18.64
C GLY A 458 16.64 -22.37 18.64
N SER A 459 15.66 -23.25 18.77
CA SER A 459 15.87 -24.69 18.70
C SER A 459 14.62 -25.41 18.21
N LEU A 460 14.81 -26.60 17.67
CA LEU A 460 13.76 -27.51 17.29
C LEU A 460 13.81 -28.72 18.24
N ALA A 461 12.78 -28.89 19.06
CA ALA A 461 12.62 -30.11 19.85
C ALA A 461 12.39 -31.30 18.90
N PRO A 462 12.74 -32.53 19.33
CA PRO A 462 12.60 -33.70 18.48
C PRO A 462 11.19 -33.84 17.91
N LEU A 463 11.10 -33.97 16.60
CA LEU A 463 9.88 -34.26 15.85
C LEU A 463 10.07 -35.46 14.92
N SER A 464 8.98 -36.15 14.61
CA SER A 464 8.99 -37.32 13.73
C SER A 464 9.27 -36.91 12.27
N MET A 465 10.28 -37.56 11.67
CA MET A 465 10.53 -37.43 10.25
C MET A 465 9.41 -37.99 9.39
N GLU A 466 8.65 -38.98 9.90
CA GLU A 466 7.49 -39.56 9.22
C GLU A 466 6.38 -38.51 9.07
N GLU A 467 5.99 -37.84 10.17
CA GLU A 467 4.98 -36.77 10.14
C GLU A 467 5.42 -35.57 9.29
N LEU A 468 6.70 -35.20 9.38
CA LEU A 468 7.25 -34.11 8.57
C LEU A 468 7.16 -34.43 7.07
N THR A 469 7.58 -35.64 6.67
CA THR A 469 7.59 -36.01 5.25
C THR A 469 6.19 -36.23 4.69
N GLU A 470 5.26 -36.73 5.51
CA GLU A 470 3.84 -36.83 5.16
C GLU A 470 3.24 -35.44 4.92
N SER A 471 3.49 -34.48 5.80
CA SER A 471 3.05 -33.09 5.67
C SER A 471 3.61 -32.41 4.41
N LEU A 472 4.85 -32.69 4.06
CA LEU A 472 5.51 -32.17 2.86
C LEU A 472 5.16 -32.93 1.56
N HIS A 473 4.37 -34.00 1.65
CA HIS A 473 3.99 -34.88 0.52
C HIS A 473 5.21 -35.45 -0.22
N ILE A 474 6.31 -35.75 0.52
CA ILE A 474 7.49 -36.39 -0.01
C ILE A 474 7.60 -37.84 0.48
N GLN A 475 8.60 -38.59 -0.04
CA GLN A 475 8.81 -39.98 0.37
C GLN A 475 9.00 -40.09 1.90
N PRO A 476 8.33 -41.06 2.56
CA PRO A 476 8.45 -41.25 4.00
C PRO A 476 9.88 -41.46 4.45
N MET A 477 10.34 -40.68 5.40
CA MET A 477 11.65 -40.81 6.04
C MET A 477 11.45 -41.21 7.49
N PHE A 478 12.34 -42.05 7.98
CA PHE A 478 12.31 -42.51 9.37
C PHE A 478 13.35 -41.83 10.22
N GLY A 479 13.04 -41.60 11.47
CA GLY A 479 13.94 -40.98 12.42
C GLY A 479 13.36 -39.74 13.08
N THR A 480 14.18 -38.97 13.75
CA THR A 480 13.85 -37.76 14.47
C THR A 480 14.65 -36.59 13.94
N LEU A 481 13.98 -35.49 13.71
CA LEU A 481 14.62 -34.20 13.42
C LEU A 481 14.63 -33.37 14.70
N SER A 482 15.81 -32.94 15.13
CA SER A 482 15.98 -32.01 16.25
C SER A 482 17.26 -31.21 16.06
N GLY A 483 17.32 -30.02 16.63
CA GLY A 483 18.56 -29.23 16.48
C GLY A 483 18.51 -27.87 17.13
N THR A 484 19.67 -27.22 17.13
CA THR A 484 19.84 -25.83 17.56
C THR A 484 19.90 -24.93 16.33
N ILE A 485 19.12 -23.88 16.34
CA ILE A 485 19.11 -22.82 15.30
C ILE A 485 20.03 -21.71 15.81
N PRO A 486 21.23 -21.52 15.21
CA PRO A 486 22.12 -20.45 15.60
C PRO A 486 21.51 -19.10 15.21
N ARG A 487 22.24 -18.00 15.48
CA ARG A 487 21.74 -16.68 15.13
C ARG A 487 21.48 -16.59 13.64
N MET A 488 20.20 -16.39 13.32
CA MET A 488 19.72 -16.04 11.99
C MET A 488 19.59 -14.51 11.93
N SER A 489 20.04 -13.89 10.86
CA SER A 489 19.96 -12.44 10.64
C SER A 489 19.43 -12.15 9.25
N TYR A 490 18.62 -11.12 9.13
CA TYR A 490 18.08 -10.64 7.85
C TYR A 490 18.37 -9.15 7.69
N ALA A 491 18.99 -8.82 6.58
CA ALA A 491 19.25 -7.44 6.17
C ALA A 491 19.40 -7.37 4.65
N ASN A 492 18.94 -6.28 4.02
CA ASN A 492 19.06 -6.05 2.58
C ASN A 492 18.51 -7.23 1.74
N SER A 493 17.35 -7.77 2.12
CA SER A 493 16.70 -8.93 1.47
C SER A 493 17.48 -10.25 1.56
N ILE A 494 18.52 -10.33 2.40
CA ILE A 494 19.32 -11.53 2.58
C ILE A 494 19.20 -12.01 4.03
N MET A 495 18.81 -13.26 4.20
CA MET A 495 18.86 -13.98 5.47
C MET A 495 20.16 -14.78 5.54
N THR A 496 20.91 -14.60 6.61
CA THR A 496 22.18 -15.28 6.85
C THR A 496 22.17 -15.98 8.20
N MET A 497 22.96 -17.03 8.31
CA MET A 497 23.17 -17.78 9.54
C MET A 497 24.61 -17.58 10.06
N ASP A 498 24.73 -17.22 11.33
CA ASP A 498 26.01 -17.02 12.01
C ASP A 498 26.31 -18.26 12.87
N GLY A 499 27.06 -19.20 12.31
CA GLY A 499 27.42 -20.44 12.96
C GLY A 499 27.00 -21.68 12.18
N GLU A 500 26.74 -22.76 12.92
CA GLU A 500 26.42 -24.08 12.38
C GLU A 500 25.04 -24.52 12.85
N LEU A 501 24.16 -24.88 11.91
CA LEU A 501 22.91 -25.55 12.20
C LEU A 501 23.17 -27.06 12.29
N VAL A 502 23.00 -27.60 13.49
CA VAL A 502 23.25 -29.02 13.78
C VAL A 502 21.94 -29.72 14.07
N PHE A 503 21.63 -30.81 13.36
CA PHE A 503 20.42 -31.58 13.56
C PHE A 503 20.62 -33.08 13.37
N GLY A 504 19.84 -33.89 14.08
CA GLY A 504 19.84 -35.36 13.96
C GLY A 504 18.99 -35.83 12.79
N ILE A 505 19.51 -36.76 11.98
CA ILE A 505 18.76 -37.37 10.86
C ILE A 505 19.33 -38.76 10.57
N PHE A 506 18.50 -39.76 10.28
CA PHE A 506 18.90 -41.14 9.94
C PHE A 506 19.93 -41.73 10.91
N ASP A 507 19.73 -41.56 12.21
CA ASP A 507 20.63 -42.00 13.28
C ASP A 507 22.06 -41.46 13.15
N GLY A 508 22.24 -40.36 12.42
CA GLY A 508 23.46 -39.60 12.24
C GLY A 508 23.28 -38.15 12.58
N VAL A 509 24.26 -37.33 12.25
CA VAL A 509 24.26 -35.88 12.49
C VAL A 509 24.46 -35.13 11.17
N ALA A 510 23.64 -34.16 10.89
CA ALA A 510 23.82 -33.20 9.80
C ALA A 510 24.23 -31.83 10.35
N VAL A 511 25.13 -31.16 9.65
CA VAL A 511 25.62 -29.83 9.97
C VAL A 511 25.52 -28.96 8.71
N ALA A 512 24.76 -27.90 8.77
CA ALA A 512 24.69 -26.88 7.72
C ALA A 512 25.50 -25.66 8.15
N ARG A 513 26.23 -25.05 7.20
CA ARG A 513 27.11 -23.90 7.39
C ARG A 513 26.94 -22.91 6.25
N ASN A 514 27.44 -21.68 6.46
CA ASN A 514 27.48 -20.64 5.44
C ASN A 514 26.15 -20.40 4.74
N LEU A 515 25.02 -20.58 5.48
CA LEU A 515 23.69 -20.44 4.94
C LEU A 515 23.41 -18.96 4.64
N ALA A 516 23.06 -18.69 3.38
CA ALA A 516 22.52 -17.42 2.96
C ALA A 516 21.31 -17.65 2.03
N LEU A 517 20.21 -16.99 2.33
CA LEU A 517 18.96 -17.06 1.57
C LEU A 517 18.56 -15.66 1.14
N SER A 518 18.68 -15.37 -0.15
CA SER A 518 18.27 -14.12 -0.76
C SER A 518 16.80 -14.18 -1.12
N ASP A 519 16.11 -13.06 -0.91
CA ASP A 519 14.67 -12.88 -1.25
C ASP A 519 13.76 -14.02 -0.75
N PRO A 520 13.81 -14.35 0.56
CA PRO A 520 13.15 -15.54 1.12
C PRO A 520 11.64 -15.61 0.89
N LEU A 521 11.00 -14.47 0.65
CA LEU A 521 9.55 -14.36 0.43
C LEU A 521 9.17 -14.20 -1.06
N SER A 522 10.17 -14.20 -1.95
CA SER A 522 9.93 -14.10 -3.40
C SER A 522 9.47 -15.44 -4.00
N LEU A 523 9.06 -15.41 -5.25
CA LEU A 523 8.73 -16.61 -6.01
C LEU A 523 9.97 -17.41 -6.44
N THR A 524 11.14 -16.79 -6.43
CA THR A 524 12.42 -17.39 -6.83
C THR A 524 13.49 -17.16 -5.77
N PRO A 525 13.34 -17.72 -4.55
CA PRO A 525 14.36 -17.60 -3.52
C PRO A 525 15.67 -18.23 -3.97
N HIS A 526 16.79 -17.64 -3.58
CA HIS A 526 18.14 -18.15 -3.88
C HIS A 526 18.85 -18.52 -2.58
N LEU A 527 19.06 -19.82 -2.37
CA LEU A 527 19.73 -20.40 -1.21
C LEU A 527 21.15 -20.82 -1.57
N THR A 528 22.11 -20.44 -0.72
CA THR A 528 23.47 -20.99 -0.74
C THR A 528 23.83 -21.54 0.63
N MET A 529 24.52 -22.70 0.69
CA MET A 529 25.01 -23.29 1.93
C MET A 529 26.04 -24.39 1.66
N ASP A 530 26.72 -24.77 2.73
CA ASP A 530 27.50 -26.02 2.80
C ASP A 530 26.82 -26.97 3.79
N MET A 531 26.86 -28.26 3.50
CA MET A 531 26.26 -29.29 4.37
C MET A 531 27.19 -30.48 4.51
N ALA A 532 27.35 -30.97 5.73
CA ALA A 532 28.04 -32.21 6.02
C ALA A 532 27.12 -33.11 6.87
N MET A 533 27.10 -34.40 6.54
CA MET A 533 26.35 -35.41 7.31
C MET A 533 27.32 -36.49 7.71
N TYR A 534 27.31 -36.88 8.97
CA TYR A 534 28.21 -37.83 9.54
C TYR A 534 27.49 -39.04 10.12
N HIS A 535 28.02 -40.23 9.87
CA HIS A 535 27.54 -41.51 10.42
C HIS A 535 26.08 -41.82 10.07
N ILE A 536 25.58 -41.38 8.91
CA ILE A 536 24.25 -41.66 8.43
C ILE A 536 24.04 -43.16 8.26
N ASP A 537 22.99 -43.71 8.86
CA ASP A 537 22.63 -45.11 8.72
C ASP A 537 22.06 -45.38 7.32
N LEU A 538 22.82 -46.19 6.54
CA LEU A 538 22.44 -46.51 5.16
C LEU A 538 21.16 -47.35 5.07
N ASP A 539 20.84 -48.15 6.10
CA ASP A 539 19.63 -48.96 6.09
C ASP A 539 18.37 -48.08 6.25
N LEU A 540 18.43 -47.13 7.16
CA LEU A 540 17.35 -46.12 7.30
C LEU A 540 17.22 -45.27 6.03
N LEU A 541 18.33 -44.79 5.48
CA LEU A 541 18.33 -43.98 4.28
C LEU A 541 17.79 -44.74 3.06
N THR A 542 18.28 -45.95 2.80
CA THR A 542 17.86 -46.72 1.60
C THR A 542 16.47 -47.29 1.71
N ARG A 543 15.96 -47.56 2.91
CA ARG A 543 14.55 -47.93 3.15
C ARG A 543 13.61 -46.74 2.90
N ALA A 544 13.98 -45.56 3.38
CA ALA A 544 13.18 -44.35 3.17
C ALA A 544 12.91 -44.07 1.69
N TYR A 545 13.90 -44.33 0.84
CA TYR A 545 13.78 -44.14 -0.61
C TYR A 545 13.45 -45.44 -1.39
N SER A 546 13.07 -46.52 -0.71
CA SER A 546 12.77 -47.82 -1.36
C SER A 546 13.88 -48.28 -2.34
N PHE A 547 15.10 -47.89 -2.08
CA PHE A 547 16.24 -48.12 -2.98
C PHE A 547 16.76 -49.57 -2.88
N GLY A 548 16.33 -50.31 -1.86
CA GLY A 548 16.79 -51.59 -1.47
C GLY A 548 17.51 -51.54 -0.12
N ASN A 549 17.88 -52.66 0.45
CA ASN A 549 18.53 -52.71 1.77
C ASN A 549 20.06 -52.58 1.61
N MET A 550 20.66 -51.55 2.24
CA MET A 550 22.09 -51.34 2.34
C MET A 550 22.49 -51.14 3.80
N GLN A 551 23.35 -51.96 4.35
CA GLN A 551 23.83 -51.91 5.72
C GLN A 551 25.20 -51.26 5.78
N GLY A 552 25.42 -50.33 6.72
CA GLY A 552 26.63 -49.60 6.93
C GLY A 552 26.39 -48.14 7.30
N ARG A 553 27.41 -47.37 7.47
CA ARG A 553 27.31 -45.92 7.72
C ARG A 553 28.10 -45.14 6.67
N VAL A 554 27.56 -43.97 6.32
CA VAL A 554 28.21 -43.10 5.35
C VAL A 554 28.31 -41.67 5.88
N ASP A 555 29.33 -40.97 5.40
CA ASP A 555 29.51 -39.56 5.54
C ASP A 555 29.19 -38.91 4.18
N VAL A 556 28.49 -37.78 4.19
CA VAL A 556 28.17 -37.03 2.99
C VAL A 556 28.58 -35.58 3.17
N GLU A 557 29.33 -35.06 2.21
CA GLU A 557 29.72 -33.65 2.15
C GLU A 557 29.09 -33.02 0.90
N VAL A 558 28.44 -31.89 1.05
CA VAL A 558 27.89 -31.08 -0.04
C VAL A 558 28.39 -29.67 0.13
N ASN A 559 29.36 -29.29 -0.67
CA ASN A 559 29.98 -27.98 -0.64
C ASN A 559 29.39 -27.12 -1.78
N ASP A 560 29.38 -25.80 -1.58
CA ASP A 560 28.91 -24.85 -2.59
C ASP A 560 27.47 -25.17 -3.10
N LEU A 561 26.58 -25.66 -2.25
CA LEU A 561 25.18 -25.90 -2.64
C LEU A 561 24.52 -24.58 -2.97
N GLU A 562 23.94 -24.50 -4.16
CA GLU A 562 23.18 -23.37 -4.67
C GLU A 562 21.85 -23.84 -5.23
N LEU A 563 20.74 -23.33 -4.63
CA LEU A 563 19.38 -23.60 -5.07
C LEU A 563 18.76 -22.30 -5.58
N ILE A 564 18.12 -22.34 -6.74
CA ILE A 564 17.28 -21.26 -7.27
C ILE A 564 15.86 -21.79 -7.40
N ALA A 565 14.88 -21.09 -6.84
CA ALA A 565 13.50 -21.57 -6.75
C ALA A 565 13.40 -23.01 -6.18
N TRP A 566 14.27 -23.32 -5.20
CA TRP A 566 14.43 -24.64 -4.55
C TRP A 566 14.94 -25.76 -5.45
N GLU A 567 15.38 -25.46 -6.67
CA GLU A 567 16.02 -26.42 -7.57
C GLU A 567 17.57 -26.28 -7.51
N PRO A 568 18.30 -27.39 -7.36
CA PRO A 568 19.75 -27.33 -7.32
C PRO A 568 20.36 -27.00 -8.68
N VAL A 569 21.17 -25.95 -8.70
CA VAL A 569 21.89 -25.48 -9.91
C VAL A 569 23.40 -25.64 -9.80
N LYS A 570 23.92 -25.76 -8.56
CA LYS A 570 25.32 -25.93 -8.30
C LYS A 570 25.54 -26.68 -6.99
N PHE A 571 26.44 -27.64 -6.95
CA PHE A 571 26.99 -28.23 -5.74
C PHE A 571 28.22 -29.08 -6.06
N ASP A 572 29.00 -29.41 -5.01
CA ASP A 572 30.07 -30.37 -5.01
C ASP A 572 29.79 -31.41 -3.92
N ALA A 573 29.18 -32.54 -4.30
CA ALA A 573 28.75 -33.57 -3.36
C ALA A 573 29.70 -34.77 -3.38
N LYS A 574 29.97 -35.29 -2.18
CA LYS A 574 30.76 -36.49 -1.99
C LYS A 574 30.17 -37.36 -0.89
N LEU A 575 29.94 -38.62 -1.18
CA LEU A 575 29.53 -39.67 -0.24
C LEU A 575 30.64 -40.68 -0.10
N SER A 576 30.94 -41.06 1.12
CA SER A 576 31.94 -42.08 1.43
C SER A 576 31.55 -42.92 2.64
N SER A 577 31.99 -44.18 2.72
CA SER A 577 31.80 -45.01 3.91
C SER A 577 32.42 -44.35 5.12
N SER A 578 31.67 -44.26 6.23
CA SER A 578 32.20 -43.78 7.51
C SER A 578 33.28 -44.71 8.04
N ALA A 579 34.25 -44.16 8.78
CA ALA A 579 35.24 -44.93 9.54
C ALA A 579 34.53 -45.74 10.65
N GLY A 580 34.96 -46.95 10.89
CA GLY A 580 34.43 -47.85 11.95
C GLY A 580 34.18 -49.24 11.49
N ASP A 581 33.90 -50.14 12.46
CA ASP A 581 33.56 -51.55 12.22
C ASP A 581 32.02 -51.71 12.14
N TYR A 582 31.49 -51.55 10.94
CA TYR A 582 30.08 -51.70 10.64
C TYR A 582 29.84 -52.88 9.73
N LYS A 583 28.71 -53.57 9.93
CA LYS A 583 28.26 -54.60 9.01
C LYS A 583 27.94 -53.95 7.65
N ARG A 584 28.70 -54.27 6.62
CA ARG A 584 28.63 -53.68 5.28
C ARG A 584 28.07 -54.72 4.30
N ARG A 585 26.79 -54.62 4.04
CA ARG A 585 26.07 -55.47 3.08
C ARG A 585 25.15 -54.67 2.18
N ILE A 586 25.03 -55.12 0.96
CA ILE A 586 24.10 -54.55 -0.03
C ILE A 586 23.20 -55.63 -0.59
N SER A 587 21.92 -55.37 -0.67
CA SER A 587 20.93 -56.32 -1.22
C SER A 587 21.02 -56.35 -2.77
N GLN A 588 20.59 -57.46 -3.35
CA GLN A 588 20.44 -57.61 -4.79
C GLN A 588 19.58 -56.51 -5.43
N ALA A 589 18.51 -56.08 -4.73
CA ALA A 589 17.64 -54.99 -5.19
C ALA A 589 18.40 -53.65 -5.30
N ALA A 590 19.20 -53.27 -4.28
CA ALA A 590 19.98 -52.07 -4.30
C ALA A 590 21.07 -52.09 -5.37
N VAL A 591 21.69 -53.24 -5.60
CA VAL A 591 22.64 -53.43 -6.74
C VAL A 591 21.96 -53.18 -8.08
N ARG A 592 20.79 -53.75 -8.30
CA ARG A 592 20.03 -53.51 -9.54
C ARG A 592 19.70 -52.04 -9.75
N ASN A 593 19.25 -51.36 -8.70
CA ASN A 593 18.92 -49.92 -8.76
C ASN A 593 20.17 -49.08 -9.05
N LEU A 594 21.30 -49.36 -8.45
CA LEU A 594 22.57 -48.69 -8.77
C LEU A 594 22.99 -48.88 -10.24
N ILE A 595 22.84 -50.10 -10.77
CA ILE A 595 23.18 -50.39 -12.19
C ILE A 595 22.20 -49.68 -13.14
N ALA A 596 20.92 -49.61 -12.79
CA ALA A 596 19.92 -48.92 -13.59
C ALA A 596 20.20 -47.40 -13.72
N LEU A 597 20.78 -46.78 -12.69
CA LEU A 597 21.22 -45.39 -12.75
C LEU A 597 22.35 -45.18 -13.78
N GLY A 598 23.21 -46.16 -13.98
CA GLY A 598 24.29 -46.14 -14.97
C GLY A 598 23.83 -46.32 -16.43
N GLY A 599 22.53 -46.52 -16.70
CA GLY A 599 21.98 -46.67 -18.08
C GLY A 599 22.32 -48.00 -18.76
N GLY A 600 22.64 -49.05 -18.00
CA GLY A 600 23.30 -50.22 -18.56
C GLY A 600 22.48 -51.50 -18.73
N LEU A 601 22.83 -52.21 -19.79
CA LEU A 601 22.43 -53.59 -20.16
C LEU A 601 22.92 -54.68 -19.17
N ALA A 602 23.66 -54.25 -18.09
CA ALA A 602 24.32 -55.19 -17.17
C ALA A 602 23.33 -55.92 -16.20
N VAL A 603 22.07 -55.43 -16.06
CA VAL A 603 21.09 -56.07 -15.16
C VAL A 603 20.78 -57.51 -15.56
N THR A 604 20.75 -57.82 -16.87
CA THR A 604 20.47 -59.18 -17.37
C THR A 604 21.65 -60.16 -17.14
N ALA A 605 22.88 -59.67 -17.01
CA ALA A 605 24.07 -60.50 -16.75
C ALA A 605 24.08 -61.00 -15.29
N ILE A 606 23.64 -60.19 -14.33
CA ILE A 606 23.61 -60.65 -12.90
C ILE A 606 22.52 -61.69 -12.66
N GLN A 607 21.37 -61.54 -13.25
CA GLN A 607 20.26 -62.49 -13.11
C GLN A 607 20.55 -63.89 -13.70
N LYS A 608 21.40 -63.97 -14.71
CA LYS A 608 21.83 -65.23 -15.37
C LYS A 608 23.12 -65.80 -14.79
N SER A 609 23.73 -65.14 -13.79
CA SER A 609 24.98 -65.54 -13.19
C SER A 609 24.76 -66.26 -11.87
N PHE A 610 25.79 -66.99 -11.39
CA PHE A 610 25.86 -67.58 -10.04
C PHE A 610 25.55 -66.54 -8.91
N LEU A 611 25.74 -65.24 -9.18
CA LEU A 611 25.40 -64.15 -8.25
C LEU A 611 23.91 -63.98 -7.99
N GLY A 612 23.05 -64.47 -8.88
CA GLY A 612 21.58 -64.44 -8.72
C GLY A 612 21.07 -65.34 -7.56
N LEU A 613 21.94 -66.23 -7.04
CA LEU A 613 21.62 -67.09 -5.88
C LEU A 613 21.75 -66.39 -4.52
N PHE A 614 22.37 -65.23 -4.48
CA PHE A 614 22.63 -64.52 -3.22
C PHE A 614 21.72 -63.28 -3.06
N GLU A 615 21.06 -63.19 -1.91
CA GLU A 615 20.19 -62.04 -1.58
C GLU A 615 21.01 -60.78 -1.18
N GLN A 616 22.21 -60.98 -0.65
CA GLN A 616 23.09 -59.91 -0.15
C GLN A 616 24.54 -60.15 -0.52
N PHE A 617 25.27 -59.07 -0.76
CA PHE A 617 26.70 -59.01 -1.10
C PHE A 617 27.46 -58.19 -0.06
N GLY A 618 28.67 -58.62 0.27
CA GLY A 618 29.58 -57.86 1.09
C GLY A 618 30.35 -56.79 0.32
N TYR A 619 30.58 -55.65 0.96
CA TYR A 619 31.45 -54.60 0.43
C TYR A 619 32.37 -54.05 1.50
N ALA A 620 33.50 -53.50 1.09
CA ALA A 620 34.50 -52.83 1.96
C ALA A 620 34.23 -51.33 2.06
N GLU A 621 33.88 -50.72 0.94
CA GLU A 621 33.77 -49.25 0.80
C GLU A 621 32.74 -48.89 -0.25
N ILE A 622 32.00 -47.82 0.02
CA ILE A 622 31.12 -47.13 -0.94
C ILE A 622 31.61 -45.69 -1.08
N GLY A 623 31.66 -45.19 -2.31
CA GLY A 623 31.98 -43.80 -2.58
C GLY A 623 31.32 -43.33 -3.85
N TRP A 624 30.78 -42.11 -3.79
CA TRP A 624 30.18 -41.44 -4.90
C TRP A 624 30.46 -39.95 -4.82
N SER A 625 30.69 -39.31 -5.94
CA SER A 625 30.77 -37.85 -6.00
C SER A 625 30.03 -37.32 -7.24
N CYS A 626 29.47 -36.13 -7.11
CA CYS A 626 28.82 -35.38 -8.16
C CYS A 626 29.19 -33.92 -8.04
N LYS A 627 29.74 -33.37 -9.10
CA LYS A 627 30.00 -31.94 -9.22
C LYS A 627 29.00 -31.37 -10.22
N LEU A 628 27.91 -30.77 -9.69
CA LEU A 628 26.84 -30.16 -10.49
C LEU A 628 27.19 -28.73 -10.89
N ARG A 629 27.00 -28.42 -12.17
CA ARG A 629 27.04 -27.06 -12.72
C ARG A 629 25.98 -26.94 -13.78
N GLY A 630 24.95 -26.12 -13.49
CA GLY A 630 23.74 -26.05 -14.31
C GLY A 630 22.98 -27.38 -14.30
N SER A 631 22.82 -28.02 -15.46
CA SER A 631 22.16 -29.33 -15.59
C SER A 631 23.12 -30.51 -15.66
N VAL A 632 24.44 -30.29 -15.63
CA VAL A 632 25.42 -31.38 -15.82
C VAL A 632 26.10 -31.72 -14.52
N CYS A 633 26.01 -33.01 -14.13
CA CYS A 633 26.74 -33.60 -13.01
C CYS A 633 27.96 -34.35 -13.50
N ASN A 634 29.16 -33.94 -13.06
CA ASN A 634 30.41 -34.69 -13.25
C ASN A 634 30.55 -35.74 -12.15
N MET A 635 30.45 -36.98 -12.52
CA MET A 635 30.41 -38.15 -11.63
C MET A 635 31.79 -38.65 -11.29
N GLY A 636 31.95 -39.14 -10.07
CA GLY A 636 33.16 -39.83 -9.56
C GLY A 636 32.84 -40.86 -8.49
N GLY A 637 33.84 -41.50 -7.95
CA GLY A 637 33.69 -42.57 -6.97
C GLY A 637 34.88 -42.69 -6.02
N ILE A 638 35.18 -43.93 -5.58
CA ILE A 638 36.31 -44.28 -4.68
C ILE A 638 37.63 -44.16 -5.43
N GLY A 639 38.50 -43.27 -4.98
CA GLY A 639 39.84 -43.11 -5.54
C GLY A 639 39.86 -42.48 -6.95
N PRO A 640 41.01 -42.53 -7.61
CA PRO A 640 41.17 -41.97 -8.95
C PRO A 640 40.47 -42.80 -10.01
N VAL A 641 40.16 -42.18 -11.16
CA VAL A 641 39.58 -42.82 -12.32
C VAL A 641 40.49 -43.94 -12.83
N THR A 642 39.91 -45.07 -13.20
CA THR A 642 40.64 -46.23 -13.76
C THR A 642 41.18 -45.94 -15.16
N HIS A 643 42.15 -46.73 -15.65
CA HIS A 643 42.74 -46.54 -16.99
C HIS A 643 41.72 -46.59 -18.15
N ASP A 644 40.62 -47.31 -17.96
CA ASP A 644 39.50 -47.44 -18.90
C ASP A 644 38.44 -46.34 -18.76
N GLY A 645 38.71 -45.32 -17.94
CA GLY A 645 37.81 -44.19 -17.74
C GLY A 645 36.70 -44.43 -16.69
N GLY A 646 36.65 -45.60 -16.06
CA GLY A 646 35.67 -45.96 -15.05
C GLY A 646 35.98 -45.32 -13.67
N TYR A 647 34.94 -45.17 -12.84
CA TYR A 647 35.09 -44.78 -11.43
C TYR A 647 34.36 -45.79 -10.56
N MET A 648 35.04 -46.21 -9.47
CA MET A 648 34.54 -47.24 -8.56
C MET A 648 33.50 -46.66 -7.61
N LEU A 649 32.30 -47.21 -7.60
CA LEU A 649 31.21 -46.84 -6.70
C LEU A 649 31.18 -47.71 -5.46
N ILE A 650 31.38 -49.01 -5.64
CA ILE A 650 31.39 -49.99 -4.56
C ILE A 650 32.62 -50.89 -4.71
N LYS A 651 33.41 -51.03 -3.66
CA LYS A 651 34.51 -51.96 -3.56
C LYS A 651 34.08 -53.22 -2.81
N GLY A 652 34.06 -54.33 -3.49
CA GLY A 652 33.65 -55.61 -2.91
C GLY A 652 34.55 -56.13 -1.82
N SER A 653 33.97 -56.85 -0.82
CA SER A 653 34.67 -57.55 0.24
C SER A 653 33.82 -58.71 0.79
N GLY A 654 34.43 -59.72 1.27
CA GLY A 654 33.75 -60.92 1.83
C GLY A 654 33.29 -61.92 0.75
N ILE A 655 32.43 -62.84 1.15
CA ILE A 655 31.86 -63.88 0.25
C ILE A 655 30.33 -63.90 0.44
N PRO A 656 29.49 -63.63 -0.61
CA PRO A 656 29.89 -63.13 -1.92
C PRO A 656 30.24 -61.65 -1.87
N ALA A 657 31.21 -61.20 -2.66
CA ALA A 657 31.61 -59.81 -2.81
C ALA A 657 31.04 -59.24 -4.13
N ILE A 658 30.75 -57.92 -4.15
CA ILE A 658 30.37 -57.23 -5.38
C ILE A 658 31.12 -55.91 -5.53
N THR A 659 31.74 -55.68 -6.70
CA THR A 659 32.33 -54.42 -7.09
C THR A 659 31.50 -53.79 -8.18
N ILE A 660 31.19 -52.48 -8.05
CA ILE A 660 30.40 -51.72 -9.02
C ILE A 660 31.24 -50.54 -9.51
N THR A 661 31.39 -50.44 -10.84
CA THR A 661 32.08 -49.35 -11.51
C THR A 661 31.14 -48.62 -12.44
N GLY A 662 31.11 -47.29 -12.36
CA GLY A 662 30.41 -46.40 -13.26
C GLY A 662 31.32 -45.92 -14.41
N TYR A 663 30.75 -45.69 -15.59
CA TYR A 663 31.51 -45.22 -16.77
C TYR A 663 30.99 -43.88 -17.29
N ASN A 664 29.71 -43.49 -16.99
CA ASN A 664 29.15 -42.23 -17.40
C ASN A 664 29.64 -41.13 -16.46
N ARG A 665 30.59 -40.34 -16.92
CA ARG A 665 31.19 -39.26 -16.11
C ARG A 665 30.42 -37.97 -16.16
N GLU A 666 29.73 -37.70 -17.24
CA GLU A 666 28.86 -36.53 -17.41
C GLU A 666 27.43 -37.02 -17.55
N VAL A 667 26.58 -36.62 -16.62
CA VAL A 667 25.18 -37.05 -16.57
C VAL A 667 24.35 -35.81 -16.43
N ASP A 668 23.26 -35.72 -17.25
CA ASP A 668 22.23 -34.71 -17.10
C ASP A 668 21.51 -34.93 -15.76
N TRP A 669 21.48 -33.91 -14.91
CA TRP A 669 20.96 -34.00 -13.55
C TRP A 669 19.46 -34.28 -13.52
N PRO A 670 18.59 -33.59 -14.25
CA PRO A 670 17.16 -33.93 -14.38
C PRO A 670 16.94 -35.36 -14.82
N GLU A 671 17.72 -35.84 -15.79
CA GLU A 671 17.63 -37.22 -16.28
C GLU A 671 18.04 -38.23 -15.22
N LEU A 672 19.11 -37.96 -14.45
CA LEU A 672 19.54 -38.79 -13.34
C LEU A 672 18.45 -38.91 -12.27
N LEU A 673 17.83 -37.82 -11.89
CA LEU A 673 16.72 -37.81 -10.94
C LEU A 673 15.50 -38.56 -11.46
N ARG A 674 15.19 -38.46 -12.74
CA ARG A 674 14.10 -39.22 -13.38
C ARG A 674 14.37 -40.70 -13.35
N ARG A 675 15.60 -41.15 -13.68
CA ARG A 675 16.02 -42.55 -13.61
C ARG A 675 15.97 -43.10 -12.19
N LEU A 676 16.44 -42.32 -11.21
CA LEU A 676 16.38 -42.67 -9.80
C LEU A 676 14.94 -42.89 -9.36
N ARG A 677 14.03 -41.96 -9.69
CA ARG A 677 12.62 -42.06 -9.38
C ARG A 677 11.99 -43.30 -10.03
N HIS A 678 12.27 -43.55 -11.29
CA HIS A 678 11.77 -44.73 -12.00
C HIS A 678 12.32 -46.05 -11.42
N ALA A 679 13.60 -46.08 -11.00
CA ALA A 679 14.18 -47.22 -10.34
C ALA A 679 13.51 -47.55 -8.99
N ILE A 680 13.15 -46.53 -8.23
CA ILE A 680 12.44 -46.62 -6.96
C ILE A 680 10.99 -47.14 -7.18
N GLU A 681 10.26 -46.58 -8.12
CA GLU A 681 8.86 -46.94 -8.43
C GLU A 681 8.71 -48.35 -9.01
N SER A 682 9.63 -48.76 -9.85
CA SER A 682 9.61 -50.09 -10.46
C SER A 682 10.04 -51.21 -9.52
N GLY A 683 10.64 -50.88 -8.37
CA GLY A 683 11.05 -51.82 -7.34
C GLY A 683 9.96 -52.24 -6.33
N ASN A 684 8.81 -51.59 -6.33
CA ASN A 684 7.71 -51.95 -5.46
C ASN A 684 7.02 -53.25 -5.98
N PRO A 685 7.02 -54.33 -5.21
CA PRO A 685 6.16 -55.47 -5.56
C PRO A 685 4.71 -55.04 -5.42
N ILE A 686 3.95 -55.14 -6.52
CA ILE A 686 2.50 -55.06 -6.48
C ILE A 686 2.04 -56.27 -5.62
N ILE A 687 1.74 -56.04 -4.36
CA ILE A 687 1.02 -57.04 -3.52
C ILE A 687 -0.44 -56.92 -3.97
N HIS A 688 -0.88 -57.90 -4.73
CA HIS A 688 -2.29 -58.12 -5.05
C HIS A 688 -3.04 -58.71 -3.84
#